data_e794192353c2b6592977eebdc1279c8c
#
_entry.id   e794192353c2b6592977eebdc1279c8c
#
_cell.length_a   1.000
_cell.length_b   1.000
_cell.length_c   1.000
_cell.angle_alpha   90.00
_cell.angle_beta   90.00
_cell.angle_gamma   90.00
#
_symmetry.space_group_name_H-M   'P 1'
#
loop_
_entity.id
_entity.type
_entity.pdbx_description
1 polymer ?
#
loop_
_entity_poly.entity_id
_entity_poly.type
_entity_poly.pdbx_seq_one_letter_code
_entity_poly.pdbx_strand_id
1 'polypeptide(L)'
;MSSLMATLPQVRLSADEISVDVVVYGGTSAGVAAAVQVSRLGHSVTLIEPGSHIGGLTSGGLGFTDSGDKRVIGGVAREFYQRIRRHYDQPSAWVQEKSSDYPRYRPGDDAMWTFEPKVAETVFHQMLKEANVKVLMRERLNRATGVRIAGGRVVSITMESGRIFSGKQFIDTTYEGDLMAAAGVKYTVGREANSVYGETLNGNQVKANVHNHRFLKNVDPWLTPGDPSSGLVAEVENAGPGEDGTGDHRVQAYCFRMCMSRVASNRVPFPKPDNYNERRYELLFRNFEAGDLRVPISPDMMPNGKTDTNNNCAFSTDYLGGNYLYPEASYEKRESIVRDHEDYQKGLMWTLANHPRVPEVVRQHMTQWGLPADEFVDNGNWPHQLYVREARRMVSDYVVTELDCRRTRIAEDSVGLGSYNMDSHNVRRYITADGFVQNEGDVQVSPGGAYLISYKSVIPARGQVTNLSVPVCLSSSHIAYGSIRMEPVFMILGQSTATAAVQAIRANKALQDLPYAALREQLVKDGQVLDLPPGLKKQELITKASLKGLVLDDSDAKLSGTWTSSTSSAKYVGTGYLHDGDVEKGQKSLRWELTAVATGDHELRLAYSSHSNRASNVPVTVSVNGSVSDLIINQKKQPSQDGLFCSLGTYNLKTDDKIVVTISNKDTDGYVVVDALQLLPSK
;
A
#
# COMPACT_ATOMS: atom_id res chain seq x y z
N MET A 1 14.78 46.15 57.37
CA MET A 1 13.69 45.19 57.14
C MET A 1 14.12 44.27 55.99
N SER A 2 14.66 43.11 56.37
CA SER A 2 15.17 42.13 55.40
C SER A 2 14.09 41.08 55.16
N SER A 3 13.55 41.01 53.94
CA SER A 3 12.53 40.06 53.58
C SER A 3 13.19 38.69 53.23
N LEU A 4 13.00 37.70 54.07
CA LEU A 4 13.27 36.30 53.79
C LEU A 4 12.22 35.78 52.81
N MET A 5 12.57 35.62 51.54
CA MET A 5 11.79 34.77 50.64
C MET A 5 12.07 33.30 50.98
N ALA A 6 11.10 32.61 51.58
CA ALA A 6 11.12 31.19 51.77
C ALA A 6 10.90 30.50 50.40
N THR A 7 11.92 29.81 49.86
CA THR A 7 11.79 28.89 48.73
C THR A 7 11.05 27.68 49.19
N LEU A 8 9.83 27.47 48.69
CA LEU A 8 9.07 26.24 48.83
C LEU A 8 9.86 25.10 48.14
N PRO A 9 10.02 23.94 48.80
CA PRO A 9 10.64 22.81 48.15
C PRO A 9 9.75 22.32 47.00
N GLN A 10 10.28 22.34 45.80
CA GLN A 10 9.69 21.62 44.64
C GLN A 10 9.66 20.13 45.04
N VAL A 11 8.46 19.62 45.31
CA VAL A 11 8.21 18.18 45.39
C VAL A 11 8.50 17.63 44.01
N ARG A 12 9.68 17.04 43.79
CA ARG A 12 9.93 16.12 42.67
C ARG A 12 9.03 14.92 42.91
N LEU A 13 7.89 14.88 42.21
CA LEU A 13 7.16 13.63 42.06
C LEU A 13 8.17 12.64 41.42
N SER A 14 8.45 11.54 42.10
CA SER A 14 9.21 10.44 41.51
C SER A 14 8.42 9.99 40.30
N ALA A 15 9.03 10.10 39.12
CA ALA A 15 8.40 9.60 37.90
C ALA A 15 8.13 8.09 38.12
N ASP A 16 6.88 7.67 37.92
CA ASP A 16 6.51 6.25 38.00
C ASP A 16 7.28 5.49 36.90
N GLU A 17 8.33 4.77 37.31
CA GLU A 17 9.13 3.94 36.40
C GLU A 17 8.54 2.52 36.35
N ILE A 18 8.24 2.07 35.15
CA ILE A 18 7.79 0.71 34.84
C ILE A 18 8.91 -0.01 34.13
N SER A 19 9.43 -1.11 34.73
CA SER A 19 10.50 -1.92 34.18
C SER A 19 9.95 -3.29 33.74
N VAL A 20 10.23 -3.66 32.49
CA VAL A 20 9.81 -4.94 31.87
C VAL A 20 10.92 -5.49 30.97
N ASP A 21 10.79 -6.73 30.51
CA ASP A 21 11.72 -7.30 29.56
C ASP A 21 11.59 -6.63 28.18
N VAL A 22 10.34 -6.42 27.70
CA VAL A 22 10.07 -5.82 26.39
C VAL A 22 9.06 -4.68 26.53
N VAL A 23 9.39 -3.53 25.97
CA VAL A 23 8.48 -2.39 25.82
C VAL A 23 8.01 -2.34 24.37
N VAL A 24 6.68 -2.41 24.17
CA VAL A 24 6.05 -2.26 22.84
C VAL A 24 5.38 -0.89 22.80
N TYR A 25 5.78 -0.03 21.86
CA TYR A 25 5.24 1.31 21.67
C TYR A 25 4.41 1.39 20.39
N GLY A 26 3.10 1.63 20.54
CA GLY A 26 2.06 1.61 19.51
C GLY A 26 1.12 0.41 19.68
N GLY A 27 -0.14 0.66 20.01
CA GLY A 27 -1.19 -0.36 20.15
C GLY A 27 -1.83 -0.76 18.83
N THR A 28 -1.11 -0.70 17.71
CA THR A 28 -1.56 -1.17 16.39
C THR A 28 -1.76 -2.69 16.38
N SER A 29 -2.25 -3.25 15.29
CA SER A 29 -2.37 -4.70 15.13
C SER A 29 -1.02 -5.42 15.32
N ALA A 30 0.08 -4.80 14.84
CA ALA A 30 1.44 -5.29 15.09
C ALA A 30 1.82 -5.27 16.57
N GLY A 31 1.46 -4.19 17.28
CA GLY A 31 1.75 -4.02 18.70
C GLY A 31 1.02 -5.04 19.56
N VAL A 32 -0.24 -5.31 19.26
CA VAL A 32 -1.02 -6.37 19.93
C VAL A 32 -0.37 -7.74 19.67
N ALA A 33 -0.06 -8.07 18.40
CA ALA A 33 0.57 -9.34 18.06
C ALA A 33 1.94 -9.51 18.75
N ALA A 34 2.75 -8.44 18.79
CA ALA A 34 4.05 -8.44 19.47
C ALA A 34 3.91 -8.66 20.98
N ALA A 35 3.03 -7.91 21.64
CA ALA A 35 2.85 -8.02 23.08
C ALA A 35 2.32 -9.40 23.50
N VAL A 36 1.35 -9.95 22.77
CA VAL A 36 0.83 -11.30 22.96
C VAL A 36 1.94 -12.35 22.82
N GLN A 37 2.78 -12.23 21.78
CA GLN A 37 3.87 -13.17 21.54
C GLN A 37 4.94 -13.11 22.64
N VAL A 38 5.37 -11.92 23.06
CA VAL A 38 6.34 -11.77 24.17
C VAL A 38 5.83 -12.47 25.44
N SER A 39 4.58 -12.23 25.81
CA SER A 39 3.97 -12.84 27.00
C SER A 39 3.89 -14.37 26.87
N ARG A 40 3.47 -14.90 25.71
CA ARG A 40 3.43 -16.36 25.46
C ARG A 40 4.79 -17.02 25.53
N LEU A 41 5.85 -16.29 25.24
CA LEU A 41 7.23 -16.75 25.39
C LEU A 41 7.77 -16.62 26.80
N GLY A 42 6.93 -16.20 27.79
CA GLY A 42 7.25 -16.17 29.22
C GLY A 42 8.03 -14.94 29.68
N HIS A 43 7.99 -13.83 28.92
CA HIS A 43 8.67 -12.58 29.26
C HIS A 43 7.67 -11.48 29.63
N SER A 44 8.09 -10.59 30.54
CA SER A 44 7.28 -9.43 30.92
C SER A 44 7.23 -8.40 29.78
N VAL A 45 6.01 -7.85 29.55
CA VAL A 45 5.77 -6.88 28.47
C VAL A 45 4.79 -5.80 28.92
N THR A 46 4.98 -4.60 28.42
CA THR A 46 4.01 -3.51 28.49
C THR A 46 3.74 -3.02 27.07
N LEU A 47 2.45 -2.93 26.71
CA LEU A 47 1.97 -2.29 25.48
C LEU A 47 1.56 -0.85 25.81
N ILE A 48 2.15 0.11 25.12
CA ILE A 48 1.91 1.55 25.29
C ILE A 48 1.23 2.07 24.03
N GLU A 49 0.06 2.67 24.20
CA GLU A 49 -0.70 3.25 23.09
C GLU A 49 -0.81 4.79 23.26
N PRO A 50 -0.37 5.58 22.27
CA PRO A 50 -0.52 7.02 22.28
C PRO A 50 -1.98 7.51 22.30
N GLY A 51 -2.88 6.76 21.67
CA GLY A 51 -4.31 7.05 21.58
C GLY A 51 -5.15 6.40 22.66
N SER A 52 -6.45 6.28 22.40
CA SER A 52 -7.46 5.70 23.28
C SER A 52 -8.02 4.36 22.82
N HIS A 53 -7.57 3.86 21.65
CA HIS A 53 -8.03 2.63 21.03
C HIS A 53 -6.84 1.73 20.66
N ILE A 54 -7.06 0.43 20.56
CA ILE A 54 -6.05 -0.53 20.10
C ILE A 54 -6.47 -1.21 18.80
N GLY A 55 -5.48 -1.75 18.08
CA GLY A 55 -5.68 -2.44 16.82
C GLY A 55 -5.44 -1.55 15.59
N GLY A 56 -5.17 -0.26 15.79
CA GLY A 56 -4.86 0.66 14.70
C GLY A 56 -5.94 0.70 13.63
N LEU A 57 -5.57 0.55 12.35
CA LEU A 57 -6.52 0.53 11.23
C LEU A 57 -7.47 -0.66 11.27
N THR A 58 -7.03 -1.83 11.75
CA THR A 58 -7.88 -3.02 11.85
C THR A 58 -9.15 -2.76 12.66
N SER A 59 -9.07 -2.00 13.75
CA SER A 59 -10.22 -1.56 14.54
C SER A 59 -10.72 -0.16 14.15
N GLY A 60 -9.95 0.58 13.38
CA GLY A 60 -10.21 1.97 12.99
C GLY A 60 -10.91 2.15 11.63
N GLY A 61 -11.58 1.10 11.11
CA GLY A 61 -12.39 1.19 9.91
C GLY A 61 -12.02 0.25 8.76
N LEU A 62 -10.80 -0.28 8.73
CA LEU A 62 -10.35 -1.25 7.70
C LEU A 62 -10.87 -2.66 8.05
N GLY A 63 -12.17 -2.86 7.89
CA GLY A 63 -12.84 -4.12 8.21
C GLY A 63 -12.88 -5.13 7.07
N PHE A 64 -12.56 -4.69 5.84
CA PHE A 64 -12.34 -5.56 4.68
C PHE A 64 -10.84 -5.74 4.49
N THR A 65 -10.32 -6.92 4.87
CA THR A 65 -8.87 -7.13 4.97
C THR A 65 -8.21 -7.22 3.59
N ASP A 66 -7.24 -6.35 3.35
CA ASP A 66 -6.31 -6.41 2.23
C ASP A 66 -5.28 -7.53 2.48
N SER A 67 -5.65 -8.77 2.12
CA SER A 67 -4.93 -9.97 2.54
C SER A 67 -3.96 -10.54 1.50
N GLY A 68 -4.20 -10.29 0.20
CA GLY A 68 -3.49 -11.04 -0.84
C GLY A 68 -3.73 -12.56 -0.73
N ASP A 69 -2.65 -13.34 -0.73
CA ASP A 69 -2.71 -14.81 -0.56
C ASP A 69 -2.85 -15.18 0.92
N LYS A 70 -4.04 -15.54 1.32
CA LYS A 70 -4.37 -15.91 2.71
C LYS A 70 -3.62 -17.13 3.24
N ARG A 71 -3.03 -17.96 2.36
CA ARG A 71 -2.26 -19.15 2.75
C ARG A 71 -0.94 -18.78 3.43
N VAL A 72 -0.42 -17.58 3.19
CA VAL A 72 0.84 -17.11 3.79
C VAL A 72 0.65 -16.35 5.09
N ILE A 73 -0.59 -16.19 5.54
CA ILE A 73 -0.93 -15.54 6.81
C ILE A 73 -1.02 -16.60 7.89
N GLY A 74 0.01 -16.70 8.74
CA GLY A 74 0.14 -17.67 9.83
C GLY A 74 0.17 -17.04 11.21
N GLY A 75 0.50 -17.84 12.23
CA GLY A 75 0.75 -17.42 13.61
C GLY A 75 -0.38 -16.61 14.25
N VAL A 76 0.00 -15.59 15.02
CA VAL A 76 -0.94 -14.70 15.73
C VAL A 76 -1.89 -13.97 14.77
N ALA A 77 -1.41 -13.63 13.56
CA ALA A 77 -2.27 -13.02 12.54
C ALA A 77 -3.41 -13.98 12.14
N ARG A 78 -3.09 -15.23 11.83
CA ARG A 78 -4.12 -16.24 11.50
C ARG A 78 -5.10 -16.47 12.65
N GLU A 79 -4.58 -16.54 13.89
CA GLU A 79 -5.39 -16.68 15.09
C GLU A 79 -6.39 -15.53 15.26
N PHE A 80 -5.99 -14.28 14.98
CA PHE A 80 -6.92 -13.14 15.02
C PHE A 80 -8.11 -13.37 14.09
N TYR A 81 -7.89 -13.72 12.82
CA TYR A 81 -8.98 -13.96 11.86
C TYR A 81 -9.80 -15.21 12.18
N GLN A 82 -9.23 -16.20 12.85
CA GLN A 82 -9.96 -17.34 13.39
C GLN A 82 -10.85 -16.96 14.58
N ARG A 83 -10.41 -15.99 15.43
CA ARG A 83 -11.23 -15.46 16.51
C ARG A 83 -12.39 -14.60 15.98
N ILE A 84 -12.14 -13.80 14.94
CA ILE A 84 -13.20 -13.10 14.21
C ILE A 84 -14.22 -14.12 13.67
N ARG A 85 -13.79 -15.22 13.07
CA ARG A 85 -14.69 -16.28 12.61
C ARG A 85 -15.54 -16.84 13.77
N ARG A 86 -14.92 -17.19 14.89
CA ARG A 86 -15.64 -17.70 16.07
C ARG A 86 -16.67 -16.72 16.63
N HIS A 87 -16.43 -15.42 16.54
CA HIS A 87 -17.41 -14.41 16.90
C HIS A 87 -18.66 -14.53 16.01
N TYR A 88 -18.48 -14.57 14.68
CA TYR A 88 -19.60 -14.65 13.73
C TYR A 88 -20.21 -16.06 13.61
N ASP A 89 -19.63 -17.08 14.21
CA ASP A 89 -20.29 -18.38 14.39
C ASP A 89 -21.41 -18.34 15.42
N GLN A 90 -21.45 -17.28 16.24
CA GLN A 90 -22.54 -17.06 17.22
C GLN A 90 -23.74 -16.41 16.53
N PRO A 91 -24.97 -16.99 16.64
CA PRO A 91 -26.16 -16.36 16.08
C PRO A 91 -26.41 -14.91 16.58
N SER A 92 -26.00 -14.60 17.80
CA SER A 92 -26.12 -13.26 18.40
C SER A 92 -25.23 -12.19 17.78
N ALA A 93 -24.22 -12.57 16.97
CA ALA A 93 -23.39 -11.62 16.26
C ALA A 93 -24.11 -11.00 15.05
N TRP A 94 -25.19 -11.60 14.59
CA TRP A 94 -25.96 -11.17 13.41
C TRP A 94 -27.22 -10.40 13.82
N VAL A 95 -27.04 -9.09 14.08
CA VAL A 95 -28.11 -8.22 14.63
C VAL A 95 -28.96 -7.55 13.54
N GLN A 96 -28.41 -7.31 12.34
CA GLN A 96 -29.06 -6.57 11.26
C GLN A 96 -29.35 -7.42 10.00
N GLU A 97 -28.79 -8.61 9.92
CA GLU A 97 -28.98 -9.57 8.84
C GLU A 97 -28.81 -11.01 9.34
N LYS A 98 -29.11 -12.00 8.53
CA LYS A 98 -28.83 -13.39 8.83
C LYS A 98 -27.45 -13.78 8.30
N SER A 99 -26.74 -14.68 8.98
CA SER A 99 -25.45 -15.19 8.50
C SER A 99 -25.53 -15.82 7.10
N SER A 100 -26.69 -16.44 6.77
CA SER A 100 -26.94 -17.00 5.43
C SER A 100 -27.00 -15.95 4.31
N ASP A 101 -27.31 -14.70 4.63
CA ASP A 101 -27.52 -13.64 3.67
C ASP A 101 -26.22 -12.86 3.38
N TYR A 102 -25.18 -13.11 4.21
CA TYR A 102 -23.87 -12.49 4.03
C TYR A 102 -22.92 -13.39 3.22
N PRO A 103 -22.59 -13.05 1.97
CA PRO A 103 -21.96 -13.99 1.03
C PRO A 103 -20.50 -14.34 1.38
N ARG A 104 -19.86 -13.58 2.28
CA ARG A 104 -18.47 -13.82 2.72
C ARG A 104 -18.39 -14.67 4.00
N TYR A 105 -19.51 -14.96 4.65
CA TYR A 105 -19.59 -15.96 5.70
C TYR A 105 -19.81 -17.34 5.07
N ARG A 106 -18.76 -18.13 4.98
CA ARG A 106 -18.78 -19.43 4.33
C ARG A 106 -18.63 -20.54 5.38
N PRO A 107 -19.60 -21.44 5.51
CA PRO A 107 -19.47 -22.62 6.35
C PRO A 107 -18.22 -23.42 5.94
N GLY A 108 -17.38 -23.79 6.91
CA GLY A 108 -16.15 -24.55 6.68
C GLY A 108 -14.87 -23.72 6.52
N ASP A 109 -14.93 -22.40 6.30
CA ASP A 109 -13.75 -21.56 6.38
C ASP A 109 -13.28 -21.48 7.84
N ASP A 110 -11.99 -21.63 8.09
CA ASP A 110 -11.42 -21.56 9.44
C ASP A 110 -11.24 -20.12 9.97
N ALA A 111 -11.28 -19.12 9.08
CA ALA A 111 -11.05 -17.73 9.38
C ALA A 111 -12.01 -16.81 8.60
N MET A 112 -12.28 -15.62 9.14
CA MET A 112 -13.11 -14.61 8.48
C MET A 112 -12.32 -13.32 8.31
N TRP A 113 -12.34 -12.77 7.10
CA TRP A 113 -11.47 -11.68 6.63
C TRP A 113 -12.21 -10.36 6.46
N THR A 114 -13.48 -10.35 6.84
CA THR A 114 -14.35 -9.17 6.84
C THR A 114 -15.10 -9.10 8.16
N PHE A 115 -15.10 -7.96 8.80
CA PHE A 115 -15.61 -7.79 10.15
C PHE A 115 -15.95 -6.35 10.50
N GLU A 116 -16.78 -6.17 11.49
CA GLU A 116 -17.10 -4.87 12.05
C GLU A 116 -15.93 -4.33 12.90
N PRO A 117 -15.61 -3.01 12.86
CA PRO A 117 -14.50 -2.42 13.62
C PRO A 117 -14.51 -2.72 15.11
N LYS A 118 -15.67 -2.59 15.77
CA LYS A 118 -15.85 -2.91 17.21
C LYS A 118 -15.54 -4.38 17.55
N VAL A 119 -15.81 -5.30 16.62
CA VAL A 119 -15.50 -6.73 16.80
C VAL A 119 -13.99 -6.96 16.78
N ALA A 120 -13.29 -6.29 15.88
CA ALA A 120 -11.84 -6.36 15.82
C ALA A 120 -11.18 -5.87 17.12
N GLU A 121 -11.59 -4.71 17.62
CA GLU A 121 -11.07 -4.16 18.88
C GLU A 121 -11.38 -5.08 20.07
N THR A 122 -12.60 -5.63 20.12
CA THR A 122 -12.99 -6.61 21.14
C THR A 122 -12.10 -7.84 21.13
N VAL A 123 -11.80 -8.38 19.95
CA VAL A 123 -10.91 -9.56 19.81
C VAL A 123 -9.49 -9.23 20.24
N PHE A 124 -8.95 -8.06 19.90
CA PHE A 124 -7.64 -7.63 20.37
C PHE A 124 -7.58 -7.50 21.90
N HIS A 125 -8.59 -6.89 22.52
CA HIS A 125 -8.69 -6.83 23.98
C HIS A 125 -8.74 -8.21 24.63
N GLN A 126 -9.49 -9.16 24.05
CA GLN A 126 -9.53 -10.54 24.53
C GLN A 126 -8.15 -11.20 24.46
N MET A 127 -7.44 -11.07 23.34
CA MET A 127 -6.10 -11.64 23.14
C MET A 127 -5.10 -11.08 24.15
N LEU A 128 -5.09 -9.77 24.38
CA LEU A 128 -4.24 -9.12 25.36
C LEU A 128 -4.55 -9.55 26.81
N LYS A 129 -5.84 -9.65 27.14
CA LYS A 129 -6.30 -10.11 28.44
C LYS A 129 -5.89 -11.56 28.72
N GLU A 130 -6.12 -12.46 27.79
CA GLU A 130 -5.74 -13.88 27.90
C GLU A 130 -4.22 -14.05 28.02
N ALA A 131 -3.44 -13.20 27.34
CA ALA A 131 -1.99 -13.15 27.46
C ALA A 131 -1.50 -12.37 28.69
N ASN A 132 -2.39 -11.85 29.54
CA ASN A 132 -2.05 -11.04 30.72
C ASN A 132 -1.11 -9.86 30.41
N VAL A 133 -1.31 -9.19 29.29
CA VAL A 133 -0.52 -8.03 28.86
C VAL A 133 -1.02 -6.77 29.56
N LYS A 134 -0.12 -6.00 30.16
CA LYS A 134 -0.42 -4.67 30.68
C LYS A 134 -0.49 -3.68 29.52
N VAL A 135 -1.63 -3.02 29.35
CA VAL A 135 -1.85 -1.97 28.33
C VAL A 135 -1.96 -0.62 29.01
N LEU A 136 -1.27 0.38 28.48
CA LEU A 136 -1.32 1.76 28.94
C LEU A 136 -1.71 2.65 27.76
N MET A 137 -2.87 3.28 27.88
CA MET A 137 -3.46 4.14 26.85
C MET A 137 -3.10 5.60 27.11
N ARG A 138 -3.14 6.44 26.05
CA ARG A 138 -2.91 7.90 26.09
C ARG A 138 -1.52 8.27 26.63
N GLU A 139 -0.53 7.47 26.26
CA GLU A 139 0.86 7.68 26.65
C GLU A 139 1.71 7.97 25.41
N ARG A 140 1.92 9.27 25.12
CA ARG A 140 2.71 9.73 23.98
C ARG A 140 4.18 9.88 24.36
N LEU A 141 5.07 9.41 23.50
CA LEU A 141 6.52 9.55 23.66
C LEU A 141 6.90 11.05 23.67
N ASN A 142 7.71 11.48 24.64
CA ASN A 142 8.42 12.73 24.52
C ASN A 142 9.52 12.58 23.46
N ARG A 143 9.21 12.97 22.21
CA ARG A 143 10.08 12.75 21.05
C ARG A 143 11.38 13.56 21.11
N ALA A 144 11.38 14.66 21.82
CA ALA A 144 12.56 15.54 21.88
C ALA A 144 13.67 15.01 22.81
N THR A 145 13.27 14.49 23.97
CA THR A 145 14.21 14.13 25.05
C THR A 145 13.89 12.82 25.74
N GLY A 146 12.82 12.13 25.31
CA GLY A 146 12.30 10.97 26.03
C GLY A 146 13.09 9.68 25.83
N VAL A 147 13.94 9.55 24.80
CA VAL A 147 14.67 8.31 24.55
C VAL A 147 16.08 8.39 25.16
N ARG A 148 16.36 7.54 26.13
CA ARG A 148 17.67 7.43 26.75
C ARG A 148 18.45 6.25 26.17
N ILE A 149 19.61 6.54 25.62
CA ILE A 149 20.51 5.55 25.01
C ILE A 149 21.79 5.48 25.84
N ALA A 150 22.26 4.24 26.09
CA ALA A 150 23.55 3.98 26.72
C ALA A 150 24.19 2.74 26.06
N GLY A 151 25.46 2.84 25.68
CA GLY A 151 26.19 1.75 25.03
C GLY A 151 25.55 1.24 23.74
N GLY A 152 24.95 2.11 22.94
CA GLY A 152 24.25 1.73 21.70
C GLY A 152 22.90 1.02 21.91
N ARG A 153 22.33 1.11 23.11
CA ARG A 153 21.04 0.48 23.47
C ARG A 153 20.07 1.53 24.00
N VAL A 154 18.82 1.45 23.61
CA VAL A 154 17.75 2.13 24.33
C VAL A 154 17.63 1.49 25.71
N VAL A 155 17.67 2.29 26.77
CA VAL A 155 17.52 1.82 28.15
C VAL A 155 16.20 2.22 28.77
N SER A 156 15.63 3.35 28.36
CA SER A 156 14.30 3.78 28.78
C SER A 156 13.70 4.76 27.77
N ILE A 157 12.36 4.85 27.79
CA ILE A 157 11.59 5.87 27.09
C ILE A 157 10.71 6.61 28.10
N THR A 158 10.60 7.94 27.93
CA THR A 158 9.81 8.83 28.78
C THR A 158 8.67 9.39 27.97
N MET A 159 7.46 9.33 28.51
CA MET A 159 6.25 9.86 27.92
C MET A 159 6.10 11.37 28.22
N GLU A 160 5.22 12.05 27.47
CA GLU A 160 4.84 13.45 27.76
C GLU A 160 4.22 13.60 29.16
N SER A 161 3.58 12.55 29.68
CA SER A 161 3.06 12.48 31.06
C SER A 161 4.15 12.50 32.14
N GLY A 162 5.42 12.29 31.75
CA GLY A 162 6.56 12.11 32.67
C GLY A 162 6.78 10.64 33.08
N ARG A 163 5.89 9.71 32.72
CA ARG A 163 6.07 8.28 33.01
C ARG A 163 7.25 7.71 32.24
N ILE A 164 8.01 6.82 32.89
CA ILE A 164 9.23 6.22 32.33
C ILE A 164 9.01 4.71 32.18
N PHE A 165 9.43 4.19 31.02
CA PHE A 165 9.44 2.76 30.74
C PHE A 165 10.86 2.30 30.42
N SER A 166 11.35 1.36 31.23
CA SER A 166 12.65 0.73 31.07
C SER A 166 12.49 -0.68 30.55
N GLY A 167 13.36 -1.09 29.63
CA GLY A 167 13.27 -2.42 29.00
C GLY A 167 14.61 -2.95 28.51
N LYS A 168 14.70 -4.28 28.36
CA LYS A 168 15.84 -4.94 27.71
C LYS A 168 15.75 -4.83 26.19
N GLN A 169 14.53 -4.85 25.66
CA GLN A 169 14.21 -4.71 24.24
C GLN A 169 13.05 -3.74 24.05
N PHE A 170 13.00 -3.08 22.88
CA PHE A 170 11.98 -2.14 22.49
C PHE A 170 11.45 -2.50 21.09
N ILE A 171 10.14 -2.33 20.87
CA ILE A 171 9.50 -2.55 19.57
C ILE A 171 8.66 -1.31 19.26
N ASP A 172 8.98 -0.60 18.16
CA ASP A 172 8.19 0.51 17.64
C ASP A 172 7.17 -0.04 16.64
N THR A 173 5.91 -0.05 17.03
CA THR A 173 4.77 -0.53 16.22
C THR A 173 3.85 0.58 15.79
N THR A 174 4.28 1.85 15.90
CA THR A 174 3.51 3.00 15.42
C THR A 174 3.55 3.13 13.90
N TYR A 175 2.54 3.77 13.32
CA TYR A 175 2.51 4.09 11.88
C TYR A 175 3.50 5.21 11.50
N GLU A 176 3.98 5.97 12.49
CA GLU A 176 4.85 7.13 12.30
C GLU A 176 6.34 6.81 12.52
N GLY A 177 6.69 5.78 13.27
CA GLY A 177 8.06 5.44 13.65
C GLY A 177 8.69 6.49 14.58
N ASP A 178 7.92 7.01 15.54
CA ASP A 178 8.40 8.08 16.42
C ASP A 178 9.48 7.61 17.40
N LEU A 179 9.39 6.39 17.93
CA LEU A 179 10.43 5.83 18.78
C LEU A 179 11.70 5.52 17.97
N MET A 180 11.55 4.99 16.76
CA MET A 180 12.64 4.76 15.83
C MET A 180 13.43 6.05 15.55
N ALA A 181 12.72 7.11 15.18
CA ALA A 181 13.34 8.42 14.88
C ALA A 181 14.00 9.04 16.12
N ALA A 182 13.31 9.03 17.26
CA ALA A 182 13.84 9.57 18.51
C ALA A 182 15.06 8.76 19.06
N ALA A 183 15.18 7.49 18.69
CA ALA A 183 16.35 6.67 18.97
C ALA A 183 17.52 6.91 17.99
N GLY A 184 17.39 7.85 17.05
CA GLY A 184 18.45 8.20 16.09
C GLY A 184 18.67 7.14 15.00
N VAL A 185 17.71 6.26 14.77
CA VAL A 185 17.75 5.28 13.69
C VAL A 185 17.54 5.98 12.35
N LYS A 186 18.31 5.63 11.34
CA LYS A 186 18.19 6.21 9.99
C LYS A 186 16.89 5.82 9.32
N TYR A 187 16.21 6.78 8.72
CA TYR A 187 14.96 6.59 7.97
C TYR A 187 14.88 7.52 6.76
N THR A 188 13.88 7.34 5.95
CA THR A 188 13.50 8.18 4.82
C THR A 188 12.01 8.52 4.87
N VAL A 189 11.61 9.59 4.19
CA VAL A 189 10.21 10.02 3.96
C VAL A 189 10.06 10.39 2.50
N GLY A 190 8.89 10.18 1.92
CA GLY A 190 8.63 10.48 0.52
C GLY A 190 8.97 9.30 -0.40
N ARG A 191 9.10 9.59 -1.70
CA ARG A 191 9.31 8.57 -2.74
C ARG A 191 10.75 8.64 -3.26
N GLU A 192 11.46 7.52 -3.21
CA GLU A 192 12.79 7.42 -3.79
C GLU A 192 12.70 7.41 -5.32
N ALA A 193 13.74 7.90 -6.01
CA ALA A 193 13.85 7.70 -7.44
C ALA A 193 14.04 6.21 -7.78
N ASN A 194 13.51 5.76 -8.91
CA ASN A 194 13.71 4.39 -9.42
C ASN A 194 15.17 3.97 -9.43
N SER A 195 16.09 4.90 -9.75
CA SER A 195 17.52 4.64 -9.83
C SER A 195 18.19 4.30 -8.48
N VAL A 196 17.55 4.64 -7.35
CA VAL A 196 18.14 4.40 -6.01
C VAL A 196 18.26 2.91 -5.72
N TYR A 197 17.25 2.14 -6.11
CA TYR A 197 17.21 0.68 -5.85
C TYR A 197 17.04 -0.15 -7.12
N GLY A 198 17.10 0.46 -8.31
CA GLY A 198 16.89 -0.23 -9.59
C GLY A 198 15.43 -0.68 -9.78
N GLU A 199 14.50 0.11 -9.27
CA GLU A 199 13.05 -0.12 -9.37
C GLU A 199 12.45 0.52 -10.63
N THR A 200 11.18 0.25 -10.89
CA THR A 200 10.47 0.76 -12.06
C THR A 200 9.17 1.47 -11.73
N LEU A 201 8.61 1.23 -10.55
CA LEU A 201 7.31 1.72 -10.09
C LEU A 201 7.42 2.73 -8.94
N ASN A 202 8.63 3.14 -8.59
CA ASN A 202 8.86 4.11 -7.51
C ASN A 202 8.92 5.55 -8.05
N GLY A 203 8.94 6.54 -7.14
CA GLY A 203 8.97 7.95 -7.49
C GLY A 203 7.66 8.45 -8.12
N ASN A 204 7.76 9.49 -8.95
CA ASN A 204 6.64 10.03 -9.74
C ASN A 204 6.13 8.99 -10.74
N GLN A 205 4.81 8.79 -10.85
CA GLN A 205 4.21 7.75 -11.67
C GLN A 205 2.95 8.29 -12.40
N VAL A 206 3.16 8.82 -13.59
CA VAL A 206 2.08 9.31 -14.45
C VAL A 206 1.53 8.20 -15.33
N LYS A 207 2.42 7.41 -15.95
CA LYS A 207 2.04 6.33 -16.88
C LYS A 207 1.38 5.15 -16.17
N ALA A 208 1.78 4.86 -14.93
CA ALA A 208 1.18 3.80 -14.14
C ALA A 208 -0.22 4.15 -13.60
N ASN A 209 -0.61 5.43 -13.61
CA ASN A 209 -1.95 5.87 -13.21
C ASN A 209 -2.97 5.59 -14.32
N VAL A 210 -3.33 4.32 -14.49
CA VAL A 210 -4.23 3.83 -15.54
C VAL A 210 -5.60 3.39 -15.02
N HIS A 211 -5.79 3.36 -13.70
CA HIS A 211 -7.02 2.94 -13.05
C HIS A 211 -8.08 4.05 -13.04
N ASN A 212 -9.22 3.79 -12.42
CA ASN A 212 -10.35 4.73 -12.38
C ASN A 212 -10.17 5.92 -11.43
N HIS A 213 -9.04 6.00 -10.70
CA HIS A 213 -8.69 7.08 -9.76
C HIS A 213 -8.14 8.34 -10.45
N ARG A 214 -8.55 8.58 -11.69
CA ARG A 214 -8.14 9.74 -12.52
C ARG A 214 -9.34 10.47 -13.10
N PHE A 215 -9.14 11.73 -13.49
CA PHE A 215 -10.14 12.50 -14.23
C PHE A 215 -10.32 11.89 -15.62
N LEU A 216 -11.55 11.44 -15.93
CA LEU A 216 -11.92 10.92 -17.24
C LEU A 216 -12.44 12.01 -18.17
N LYS A 217 -12.68 13.21 -17.66
CA LYS A 217 -13.17 14.39 -18.35
C LYS A 217 -12.19 15.54 -18.15
N ASN A 218 -12.24 16.49 -19.05
CA ASN A 218 -11.45 17.71 -18.98
C ASN A 218 -12.04 18.61 -17.89
N VAL A 219 -11.30 18.80 -16.80
CA VAL A 219 -11.69 19.65 -15.67
C VAL A 219 -10.71 20.80 -15.57
N ASP A 220 -11.23 22.02 -15.60
CA ASP A 220 -10.46 23.25 -15.55
C ASP A 220 -9.88 23.47 -14.14
N PRO A 221 -8.57 23.83 -13.98
CA PRO A 221 -7.91 24.01 -12.70
C PRO A 221 -8.06 25.40 -12.07
N TRP A 222 -8.54 26.41 -12.81
CA TRP A 222 -8.46 27.80 -12.40
C TRP A 222 -9.66 28.24 -11.57
N LEU A 223 -9.49 29.18 -10.64
CA LEU A 223 -10.61 29.72 -9.85
C LEU A 223 -11.72 30.29 -10.75
N THR A 224 -11.34 31.08 -11.76
CA THR A 224 -12.22 31.46 -12.88
C THR A 224 -11.89 30.55 -14.06
N PRO A 225 -12.80 29.70 -14.51
CA PRO A 225 -12.52 28.77 -15.62
C PRO A 225 -11.96 29.48 -16.86
N GLY A 226 -10.87 28.96 -17.40
CA GLY A 226 -10.16 29.49 -18.56
C GLY A 226 -9.24 30.69 -18.28
N ASP A 227 -9.15 31.17 -17.03
CA ASP A 227 -8.27 32.29 -16.66
C ASP A 227 -7.14 31.87 -15.72
N PRO A 228 -5.92 31.61 -16.24
CA PRO A 228 -4.76 31.26 -15.41
C PRO A 228 -4.36 32.32 -14.38
N SER A 229 -4.71 33.59 -14.61
CA SER A 229 -4.39 34.70 -13.69
C SER A 229 -5.24 34.69 -12.42
N SER A 230 -6.38 33.99 -12.44
CA SER A 230 -7.30 33.89 -11.30
C SER A 230 -6.78 33.04 -10.14
N GLY A 231 -5.71 32.24 -10.35
CA GLY A 231 -5.20 31.27 -9.37
C GLY A 231 -5.86 29.90 -9.49
N LEU A 232 -5.35 28.92 -8.72
CA LEU A 232 -5.78 27.52 -8.77
C LEU A 232 -6.89 27.23 -7.76
N VAL A 233 -7.79 26.33 -8.12
CA VAL A 233 -8.70 25.70 -7.15
C VAL A 233 -7.90 24.86 -6.15
N ALA A 234 -8.54 24.54 -5.02
CA ALA A 234 -7.89 23.79 -3.94
C ALA A 234 -7.29 22.44 -4.43
N GLU A 235 -6.17 22.06 -3.82
CA GLU A 235 -5.49 20.77 -4.04
C GLU A 235 -4.86 20.57 -5.43
N VAL A 236 -4.74 21.59 -6.26
CA VAL A 236 -4.02 21.53 -7.54
C VAL A 236 -2.67 22.22 -7.42
N GLU A 237 -1.60 21.54 -7.82
CA GLU A 237 -0.26 22.11 -7.92
C GLU A 237 -0.07 22.84 -9.25
N ASN A 238 0.56 24.02 -9.21
CA ASN A 238 0.97 24.73 -10.43
C ASN A 238 2.22 24.07 -11.03
N ALA A 239 2.04 22.85 -11.48
CA ALA A 239 3.13 22.02 -12.00
C ALA A 239 2.58 21.09 -13.10
N GLY A 240 3.46 20.69 -14.02
CA GLY A 240 3.17 19.66 -15.00
C GLY A 240 3.25 18.23 -14.43
N PRO A 241 3.16 17.21 -15.31
CA PRO A 241 3.11 15.79 -14.89
C PRO A 241 4.39 15.30 -14.17
N GLY A 242 5.52 15.96 -14.39
CA GLY A 242 6.82 15.46 -13.93
C GLY A 242 7.35 14.33 -14.82
N GLU A 243 8.49 13.78 -14.42
CA GLU A 243 9.14 12.67 -15.11
C GLU A 243 8.98 11.38 -14.26
N ASP A 244 8.49 10.30 -14.88
CA ASP A 244 8.29 9.01 -14.21
C ASP A 244 9.61 8.49 -13.62
N GLY A 245 9.54 7.98 -12.40
CA GLY A 245 10.67 7.45 -11.67
C GLY A 245 11.54 8.50 -10.96
N THR A 246 11.19 9.79 -11.01
CA THR A 246 11.87 10.85 -10.25
C THR A 246 11.40 10.83 -8.81
N GLY A 247 12.33 10.85 -7.85
CA GLY A 247 12.01 10.88 -6.42
C GLY A 247 11.54 12.24 -5.94
N ASP A 248 10.71 12.25 -4.89
CA ASP A 248 10.28 13.46 -4.21
C ASP A 248 9.97 13.24 -2.71
N HIS A 249 9.63 14.31 -2.00
CA HIS A 249 9.32 14.28 -0.56
C HIS A 249 7.86 13.94 -0.25
N ARG A 250 7.04 13.74 -1.26
CA ARG A 250 5.60 13.54 -1.09
C ARG A 250 5.30 12.13 -0.62
N VAL A 251 4.20 11.99 0.12
CA VAL A 251 3.62 10.72 0.53
C VAL A 251 2.23 10.57 -0.08
N GLN A 252 1.80 9.34 -0.32
CA GLN A 252 0.47 9.05 -0.83
C GLN A 252 -0.63 9.57 0.10
N ALA A 253 -1.77 9.94 -0.45
CA ALA A 253 -2.84 10.59 0.28
C ALA A 253 -3.38 9.75 1.45
N TYR A 254 -3.80 10.43 2.52
CA TYR A 254 -4.50 9.82 3.65
C TYR A 254 -6.01 10.02 3.55
N CYS A 255 -6.75 9.18 4.26
CA CYS A 255 -8.19 9.31 4.46
C CYS A 255 -8.60 8.61 5.75
N PHE A 256 -9.85 8.74 6.16
CA PHE A 256 -10.45 7.80 7.12
C PHE A 256 -11.08 6.64 6.34
N ARG A 257 -10.80 5.40 6.74
CA ARG A 257 -11.55 4.22 6.25
C ARG A 257 -12.91 4.22 6.93
N MET A 258 -13.88 4.66 6.20
CA MET A 258 -15.18 4.99 6.75
C MET A 258 -16.09 3.77 6.81
N CYS A 259 -16.65 3.52 7.99
CA CYS A 259 -17.75 2.59 8.14
C CYS A 259 -19.06 3.32 7.84
N MET A 260 -19.90 2.76 6.97
CA MET A 260 -21.25 3.28 6.69
C MET A 260 -22.28 2.18 6.89
N SER A 261 -23.55 2.58 7.03
CA SER A 261 -24.69 1.67 7.06
C SER A 261 -25.84 2.24 6.21
N ARG A 262 -26.59 1.34 5.56
CA ARG A 262 -27.90 1.64 4.93
C ARG A 262 -29.08 1.08 5.71
N VAL A 263 -28.81 0.41 6.82
CA VAL A 263 -29.86 -0.13 7.70
C VAL A 263 -30.53 1.02 8.44
N ALA A 264 -31.80 1.27 8.18
CA ALA A 264 -32.52 2.45 8.67
C ALA A 264 -32.49 2.62 10.20
N SER A 265 -32.55 1.49 10.97
CA SER A 265 -32.47 1.48 12.43
C SER A 265 -31.05 1.71 12.99
N ASN A 266 -30.01 1.63 12.14
CA ASN A 266 -28.61 1.76 12.51
C ASN A 266 -27.89 2.82 11.66
N ARG A 267 -28.59 3.89 11.28
CA ARG A 267 -28.05 4.90 10.37
C ARG A 267 -28.21 6.31 10.95
N VAL A 268 -27.08 6.97 11.16
CA VAL A 268 -27.01 8.40 11.50
C VAL A 268 -26.68 9.18 10.22
N PRO A 269 -27.42 10.26 9.87
CA PRO A 269 -27.10 11.09 8.70
C PRO A 269 -25.68 11.65 8.76
N PHE A 270 -25.03 11.82 7.60
CA PHE A 270 -23.70 12.43 7.54
C PHE A 270 -23.74 13.86 8.10
N PRO A 271 -22.96 14.17 9.14
CA PRO A 271 -22.94 15.50 9.73
C PRO A 271 -22.26 16.51 8.81
N LYS A 272 -22.77 17.74 8.79
CA LYS A 272 -22.07 18.88 8.21
C LYS A 272 -21.03 19.37 9.22
N PRO A 273 -19.73 19.38 8.89
CA PRO A 273 -18.73 19.90 9.82
C PRO A 273 -18.88 21.42 10.01
N ASP A 274 -18.54 21.91 11.20
CA ASP A 274 -18.65 23.34 11.54
C ASP A 274 -17.77 24.21 10.62
N ASN A 275 -16.61 23.67 10.21
CA ASN A 275 -15.67 24.33 9.30
C ASN A 275 -15.94 24.01 7.81
N TYR A 276 -17.19 23.68 7.47
CA TYR A 276 -17.56 23.35 6.08
C TYR A 276 -17.20 24.49 5.12
N ASN A 277 -16.40 24.18 4.10
CA ASN A 277 -16.04 25.11 3.05
C ASN A 277 -16.32 24.48 1.66
N GLU A 278 -17.36 24.96 1.01
CA GLU A 278 -17.80 24.49 -0.31
C GLU A 278 -16.71 24.54 -1.38
N ARG A 279 -15.81 25.55 -1.31
CA ARG A 279 -14.73 25.75 -2.28
C ARG A 279 -13.74 24.58 -2.32
N ARG A 280 -13.65 23.79 -1.26
CA ARG A 280 -12.82 22.56 -1.23
C ARG A 280 -13.29 21.50 -2.22
N TYR A 281 -14.58 21.56 -2.63
CA TYR A 281 -15.18 20.55 -3.51
C TYR A 281 -15.39 21.06 -4.93
N GLU A 282 -14.78 22.19 -5.30
CA GLU A 282 -14.97 22.79 -6.63
C GLU A 282 -14.58 21.83 -7.77
N LEU A 283 -13.46 21.08 -7.62
CA LEU A 283 -13.08 20.05 -8.60
C LEU A 283 -14.11 18.92 -8.72
N LEU A 284 -14.73 18.52 -7.61
CA LEU A 284 -15.81 17.52 -7.62
C LEU A 284 -17.00 18.02 -8.42
N PHE A 285 -17.43 19.25 -8.16
CA PHE A 285 -18.55 19.86 -8.88
C PHE A 285 -18.27 19.95 -10.38
N ARG A 286 -17.10 20.45 -10.76
CA ARG A 286 -16.69 20.56 -12.16
C ARG A 286 -16.56 19.19 -12.84
N ASN A 287 -16.13 18.17 -12.11
CA ASN A 287 -16.07 16.81 -12.64
C ASN A 287 -17.48 16.28 -12.95
N PHE A 288 -18.46 16.51 -12.08
CA PHE A 288 -19.86 16.20 -12.34
C PHE A 288 -20.45 16.99 -13.51
N GLU A 289 -20.17 18.30 -13.56
CA GLU A 289 -20.63 19.20 -14.64
C GLU A 289 -20.03 18.77 -15.99
N ALA A 290 -18.82 18.24 -16.01
CA ALA A 290 -18.18 17.65 -17.19
C ALA A 290 -18.76 16.28 -17.58
N GLY A 291 -19.69 15.72 -16.78
CA GLY A 291 -20.42 14.50 -17.08
C GLY A 291 -19.82 13.20 -16.51
N ASP A 292 -18.91 13.27 -15.55
CA ASP A 292 -18.45 12.09 -14.79
C ASP A 292 -19.37 11.89 -13.58
N LEU A 293 -20.36 11.04 -13.70
CA LEU A 293 -21.38 10.80 -12.68
C LEU A 293 -21.04 9.64 -11.72
N ARG A 294 -19.81 9.15 -11.75
CA ARG A 294 -19.38 8.08 -10.85
C ARG A 294 -19.42 8.57 -9.40
N VAL A 295 -19.84 7.68 -8.48
CA VAL A 295 -19.83 7.97 -7.05
C VAL A 295 -18.39 7.86 -6.54
N PRO A 296 -17.85 8.88 -5.84
CA PRO A 296 -16.42 8.94 -5.49
C PRO A 296 -16.04 8.11 -4.24
N ILE A 297 -16.78 7.07 -3.95
CA ILE A 297 -16.54 6.08 -2.88
C ILE A 297 -16.80 4.68 -3.39
N SER A 298 -16.13 3.69 -2.79
CA SER A 298 -16.33 2.26 -3.04
C SER A 298 -16.67 1.54 -1.72
N PRO A 299 -17.96 1.28 -1.43
CA PRO A 299 -18.39 0.62 -0.21
C PRO A 299 -18.28 -0.91 -0.35
N ASP A 300 -17.33 -1.53 0.34
CA ASP A 300 -17.23 -2.97 0.48
C ASP A 300 -18.06 -3.47 1.66
N MET A 301 -19.00 -4.39 1.39
CA MET A 301 -19.93 -4.86 2.42
C MET A 301 -19.25 -5.72 3.48
N MET A 302 -19.51 -5.38 4.72
CA MET A 302 -19.15 -6.08 5.95
C MET A 302 -20.40 -6.67 6.63
N PRO A 303 -20.26 -7.50 7.67
CA PRO A 303 -21.40 -8.03 8.41
C PRO A 303 -22.33 -6.94 8.97
N ASN A 304 -23.58 -7.30 9.13
CA ASN A 304 -24.64 -6.45 9.68
C ASN A 304 -24.97 -5.21 8.84
N GLY A 305 -24.83 -5.32 7.52
CA GLY A 305 -25.20 -4.25 6.57
C GLY A 305 -24.29 -3.03 6.67
N LYS A 306 -23.10 -3.19 7.20
CA LYS A 306 -22.06 -2.16 7.29
C LYS A 306 -21.08 -2.22 6.11
N THR A 307 -20.22 -1.22 6.02
CA THR A 307 -19.19 -1.15 4.96
C THR A 307 -17.83 -0.83 5.52
N ASP A 308 -16.81 -1.31 4.84
CA ASP A 308 -15.51 -0.65 4.73
C ASP A 308 -15.54 0.19 3.46
N THR A 309 -15.41 1.51 3.58
CA THR A 309 -15.59 2.41 2.44
C THR A 309 -14.26 2.96 1.99
N ASN A 310 -13.86 2.56 0.77
CA ASN A 310 -12.64 3.00 0.13
C ASN A 310 -12.89 4.24 -0.77
N ASN A 311 -11.82 4.90 -1.17
CA ASN A 311 -11.83 5.94 -2.20
C ASN A 311 -12.21 5.36 -3.57
N ASN A 312 -12.76 6.20 -4.44
CA ASN A 312 -13.03 5.89 -5.85
C ASN A 312 -12.98 7.18 -6.67
N CYS A 313 -12.70 7.09 -7.97
CA CYS A 313 -12.61 8.21 -8.90
C CYS A 313 -11.49 9.21 -8.62
N ALA A 314 -11.44 10.28 -9.40
CA ALA A 314 -10.37 11.28 -9.34
C ALA A 314 -10.44 12.20 -8.12
N PHE A 315 -11.63 12.60 -7.73
CA PHE A 315 -11.89 13.34 -6.50
C PHE A 315 -12.64 12.39 -5.55
N SER A 316 -12.08 12.12 -4.38
CA SER A 316 -12.55 11.06 -3.50
C SER A 316 -12.29 11.39 -2.02
N THR A 317 -12.38 10.36 -1.16
CA THR A 317 -12.01 10.46 0.26
C THR A 317 -10.50 10.66 0.48
N ASP A 318 -9.66 10.34 -0.50
CA ASP A 318 -8.21 10.64 -0.45
C ASP A 318 -7.99 12.15 -0.54
N TYR A 319 -7.44 12.73 0.54
CA TYR A 319 -7.13 14.16 0.60
C TYR A 319 -5.70 14.40 0.11
N LEU A 320 -5.56 14.66 -1.21
CA LEU A 320 -4.26 14.84 -1.86
C LEU A 320 -3.58 16.13 -1.38
N GLY A 321 -2.32 16.01 -0.96
CA GLY A 321 -1.52 17.14 -0.51
C GLY A 321 -1.75 17.58 0.94
N GLY A 322 -2.83 17.13 1.59
CA GLY A 322 -3.14 17.50 2.97
C GLY A 322 -2.18 16.91 4.02
N ASN A 323 -1.40 15.91 3.65
CA ASN A 323 -0.62 15.06 4.56
C ASN A 323 0.90 15.15 4.42
N TYR A 324 1.45 15.91 3.48
CA TYR A 324 2.91 15.91 3.21
C TYR A 324 3.77 16.25 4.43
N LEU A 325 3.28 17.10 5.31
CA LEU A 325 4.00 17.48 6.53
C LEU A 325 3.82 16.48 7.68
N TYR A 326 2.84 15.59 7.61
CA TYR A 326 2.45 14.71 8.73
C TYR A 326 3.61 13.87 9.29
N PRO A 327 4.44 13.20 8.48
CA PRO A 327 5.50 12.33 8.98
C PRO A 327 6.45 13.01 9.97
N GLU A 328 6.84 14.27 9.68
CA GLU A 328 7.84 15.02 10.45
C GLU A 328 7.23 16.07 11.40
N ALA A 329 5.91 16.22 11.38
CA ALA A 329 5.21 17.26 12.16
C ALA A 329 5.26 17.01 13.68
N SER A 330 5.16 18.08 14.48
CA SER A 330 4.88 17.98 15.91
C SER A 330 3.53 17.32 16.18
N TYR A 331 3.27 16.89 17.40
CA TYR A 331 1.95 16.29 17.74
C TYR A 331 0.81 17.28 17.49
N GLU A 332 0.96 18.55 17.88
CA GLU A 332 -0.06 19.60 17.66
C GLU A 332 -0.34 19.77 16.16
N LYS A 333 0.73 19.76 15.33
CA LYS A 333 0.56 19.88 13.87
C LYS A 333 -0.08 18.65 13.28
N ARG A 334 0.29 17.44 13.73
CA ARG A 334 -0.38 16.18 13.33
C ARG A 334 -1.86 16.20 13.70
N GLU A 335 -2.20 16.59 14.92
CA GLU A 335 -3.60 16.74 15.35
C GLU A 335 -4.38 17.73 14.49
N SER A 336 -3.73 18.83 14.09
CA SER A 336 -4.32 19.80 13.14
C SER A 336 -4.56 19.18 11.76
N ILE A 337 -3.62 18.37 11.26
CA ILE A 337 -3.76 17.65 9.99
C ILE A 337 -4.87 16.59 10.08
N VAL A 338 -4.96 15.86 11.18
CA VAL A 338 -6.03 14.86 11.41
C VAL A 338 -7.40 15.53 11.38
N ARG A 339 -7.57 16.64 12.13
CA ARG A 339 -8.84 17.41 12.12
C ARG A 339 -9.18 17.94 10.72
N ASP A 340 -8.20 18.41 9.97
CA ASP A 340 -8.44 18.92 8.61
C ASP A 340 -8.87 17.79 7.64
N HIS A 341 -8.31 16.57 7.79
CA HIS A 341 -8.78 15.38 7.06
C HIS A 341 -10.21 14.98 7.47
N GLU A 342 -10.53 15.07 8.75
CA GLU A 342 -11.86 14.78 9.26
C GLU A 342 -12.88 15.78 8.69
N ASP A 343 -12.60 17.09 8.76
CA ASP A 343 -13.44 18.15 8.20
C ASP A 343 -13.61 18.00 6.67
N TYR A 344 -12.51 17.67 5.96
CA TYR A 344 -12.56 17.40 4.52
C TYR A 344 -13.50 16.23 4.21
N GLN A 345 -13.32 15.09 4.87
CA GLN A 345 -14.07 13.88 4.51
C GLN A 345 -15.52 13.94 5.00
N LYS A 346 -15.79 14.46 6.21
CA LYS A 346 -17.16 14.73 6.67
C LYS A 346 -17.90 15.68 5.73
N GLY A 347 -17.22 16.77 5.33
CA GLY A 347 -17.78 17.74 4.40
C GLY A 347 -18.02 17.15 3.00
N LEU A 348 -17.14 16.27 2.51
CA LEU A 348 -17.34 15.54 1.25
C LEU A 348 -18.61 14.68 1.33
N MET A 349 -18.79 13.90 2.40
CA MET A 349 -19.94 13.01 2.56
C MET A 349 -21.25 13.81 2.66
N TRP A 350 -21.24 14.92 3.43
CA TRP A 350 -22.39 15.82 3.50
C TRP A 350 -22.69 16.45 2.14
N THR A 351 -21.66 16.91 1.41
CA THR A 351 -21.79 17.51 0.07
C THR A 351 -22.43 16.53 -0.91
N LEU A 352 -21.95 15.30 -0.98
CA LEU A 352 -22.47 14.26 -1.86
C LEU A 352 -23.95 13.94 -1.59
N ALA A 353 -24.40 14.02 -0.35
CA ALA A 353 -25.77 13.74 0.03
C ALA A 353 -26.74 14.95 -0.10
N ASN A 354 -26.21 16.19 -0.01
CA ASN A 354 -27.10 17.35 0.20
C ASN A 354 -26.89 18.52 -0.79
N HIS A 355 -25.67 18.66 -1.38
CA HIS A 355 -25.35 19.88 -2.12
C HIS A 355 -26.05 19.94 -3.49
N PRO A 356 -26.67 21.08 -3.89
CA PRO A 356 -27.47 21.18 -5.12
C PRO A 356 -26.64 21.01 -6.41
N ARG A 357 -25.35 21.34 -6.43
CA ARG A 357 -24.47 21.10 -7.59
C ARG A 357 -24.09 19.63 -7.78
N VAL A 358 -24.34 18.75 -6.80
CA VAL A 358 -24.16 17.30 -6.97
C VAL A 358 -25.37 16.77 -7.76
N PRO A 359 -25.15 15.95 -8.80
CA PRO A 359 -26.25 15.37 -9.58
C PRO A 359 -27.25 14.63 -8.70
N GLU A 360 -28.55 14.74 -9.02
CA GLU A 360 -29.61 14.16 -8.20
C GLU A 360 -29.44 12.64 -8.01
N VAL A 361 -29.05 11.93 -9.05
CA VAL A 361 -28.78 10.48 -8.97
C VAL A 361 -27.72 10.13 -7.94
N VAL A 362 -26.69 10.94 -7.81
CA VAL A 362 -25.63 10.77 -6.80
C VAL A 362 -26.15 11.09 -5.41
N ARG A 363 -26.88 12.22 -5.25
CA ARG A 363 -27.49 12.58 -3.96
C ARG A 363 -28.46 11.50 -3.46
N GLN A 364 -29.35 11.00 -4.33
CA GLN A 364 -30.29 9.94 -4.00
C GLN A 364 -29.59 8.65 -3.58
N HIS A 365 -28.48 8.31 -4.25
CA HIS A 365 -27.64 7.18 -3.82
C HIS A 365 -27.05 7.43 -2.44
N MET A 366 -26.47 8.60 -2.20
CA MET A 366 -25.77 8.92 -0.96
C MET A 366 -26.70 9.09 0.25
N THR A 367 -27.93 9.56 0.07
CA THR A 367 -28.91 9.66 1.15
C THR A 367 -29.41 8.31 1.67
N GLN A 368 -29.13 7.21 0.96
CA GLN A 368 -29.37 5.85 1.47
C GLN A 368 -28.37 5.42 2.54
N TRP A 369 -27.23 6.07 2.62
CA TRP A 369 -26.13 5.79 3.53
C TRP A 369 -26.06 6.78 4.69
N GLY A 370 -25.40 6.38 5.76
CA GLY A 370 -25.03 7.21 6.89
C GLY A 370 -24.02 6.49 7.77
N LEU A 371 -23.61 7.12 8.87
CA LEU A 371 -22.72 6.50 9.84
C LEU A 371 -23.47 5.44 10.65
N PRO A 372 -22.86 4.28 11.00
CA PRO A 372 -23.53 3.29 11.83
C PRO A 372 -23.61 3.77 13.29
N ALA A 373 -24.79 3.74 13.88
CA ALA A 373 -25.04 4.22 15.23
C ALA A 373 -24.33 3.39 16.32
N ASP A 374 -23.88 2.17 16.00
CA ASP A 374 -23.25 1.22 16.90
C ASP A 374 -21.74 1.02 16.67
N GLU A 375 -21.12 1.85 15.81
CA GLU A 375 -19.64 1.91 15.65
C GLU A 375 -19.11 3.26 16.10
N PHE A 376 -17.89 3.29 16.67
CA PHE A 376 -17.20 4.51 17.08
C PHE A 376 -18.05 5.45 17.93
N VAL A 377 -18.82 4.87 18.86
CA VAL A 377 -19.86 5.59 19.63
C VAL A 377 -19.26 6.71 20.48
N ASP A 378 -18.05 6.53 20.97
CA ASP A 378 -17.29 7.49 21.76
C ASP A 378 -16.59 8.58 20.93
N ASN A 379 -16.64 8.46 19.58
CA ASN A 379 -16.08 9.43 18.62
C ASN A 379 -17.14 9.96 17.64
N GLY A 380 -18.39 10.07 18.05
CA GLY A 380 -19.48 10.59 17.21
C GLY A 380 -19.77 9.73 15.98
N ASN A 381 -19.61 8.43 16.08
CA ASN A 381 -19.77 7.43 15.03
C ASN A 381 -18.76 7.58 13.86
N TRP A 382 -17.68 8.34 14.06
CA TRP A 382 -16.60 8.56 13.09
C TRP A 382 -15.38 7.71 13.45
N PRO A 383 -14.67 7.10 12.48
CA PRO A 383 -13.46 6.32 12.74
C PRO A 383 -12.43 7.11 13.55
N HIS A 384 -11.84 6.49 14.56
CA HIS A 384 -10.87 7.13 15.45
C HIS A 384 -9.45 7.18 14.85
N GLN A 385 -9.17 6.39 13.80
CA GLN A 385 -7.84 6.25 13.20
C GLN A 385 -7.79 6.85 11.80
N LEU A 386 -6.94 7.87 11.61
CA LEU A 386 -6.56 8.30 10.25
C LEU A 386 -5.73 7.21 9.57
N TYR A 387 -6.04 6.88 8.33
CA TYR A 387 -5.23 5.96 7.53
C TYR A 387 -3.91 6.60 7.11
N VAL A 388 -2.92 6.49 7.99
CA VAL A 388 -1.53 6.82 7.68
C VAL A 388 -0.96 5.69 6.82
N ARG A 389 -1.08 5.83 5.49
CA ARG A 389 -0.66 4.79 4.54
C ARG A 389 0.84 4.59 4.53
N GLU A 390 1.60 5.64 4.74
CA GLU A 390 3.04 5.63 4.96
C GLU A 390 3.47 6.91 5.67
N ALA A 391 4.55 6.83 6.44
CA ALA A 391 5.19 7.97 7.06
C ALA A 391 6.71 7.83 6.92
N ARG A 392 7.43 7.63 8.03
CA ARG A 392 8.86 7.27 7.97
C ARG A 392 9.01 5.80 7.58
N ARG A 393 10.03 5.49 6.81
CA ARG A 393 10.48 4.12 6.54
C ARG A 393 11.95 4.01 6.94
N MET A 394 12.26 3.03 7.79
CA MET A 394 13.63 2.76 8.24
C MET A 394 14.57 2.52 7.05
N VAL A 395 15.83 2.90 7.18
CA VAL A 395 16.90 2.52 6.24
C VAL A 395 17.88 1.62 6.99
N SER A 396 17.84 0.32 6.68
CA SER A 396 18.64 -0.71 7.32
C SER A 396 19.61 -1.39 6.35
N ASP A 397 20.32 -2.44 6.82
CA ASP A 397 21.23 -3.26 6.01
C ASP A 397 20.51 -4.03 4.88
N TYR A 398 19.19 -4.12 4.95
CA TYR A 398 18.34 -4.65 3.89
C TYR A 398 17.11 -3.75 3.71
N VAL A 399 16.97 -3.19 2.53
CA VAL A 399 15.77 -2.46 2.11
C VAL A 399 14.93 -3.38 1.23
N VAL A 400 13.69 -3.69 1.64
CA VAL A 400 12.76 -4.42 0.78
C VAL A 400 12.32 -3.51 -0.36
N THR A 401 12.37 -4.01 -1.59
CA THR A 401 12.12 -3.25 -2.80
C THR A 401 11.17 -3.97 -3.74
N GLU A 402 10.80 -3.36 -4.86
CA GLU A 402 10.08 -4.01 -5.95
C GLU A 402 10.72 -5.34 -6.39
N LEU A 403 12.05 -5.43 -6.33
CA LEU A 403 12.79 -6.64 -6.71
C LEU A 403 12.45 -7.84 -5.80
N ASP A 404 12.21 -7.60 -4.50
CA ASP A 404 11.74 -8.62 -3.56
C ASP A 404 10.28 -8.98 -3.83
N CYS A 405 9.42 -7.97 -3.99
CA CYS A 405 8.00 -8.18 -4.29
C CYS A 405 7.82 -9.05 -5.55
N ARG A 406 8.62 -8.81 -6.59
CA ARG A 406 8.63 -9.60 -7.83
C ARG A 406 9.42 -10.91 -7.73
N ARG A 407 10.08 -11.18 -6.60
CA ARG A 407 10.96 -12.35 -6.39
C ARG A 407 12.15 -12.42 -7.34
N THR A 408 12.59 -11.32 -7.92
CA THR A 408 13.86 -11.25 -8.64
C THR A 408 15.04 -11.25 -7.66
N ARG A 409 14.82 -10.74 -6.45
CA ARG A 409 15.66 -10.93 -5.27
C ARG A 409 14.88 -11.75 -4.23
N ILE A 410 15.54 -12.70 -3.59
CA ILE A 410 14.95 -13.58 -2.56
C ILE A 410 15.69 -13.33 -1.24
N ALA A 411 14.94 -12.98 -0.19
CA ALA A 411 15.49 -12.85 1.15
C ALA A 411 15.83 -14.24 1.73
N GLU A 412 17.05 -14.38 2.29
CA GLU A 412 17.53 -15.64 2.89
C GLU A 412 17.11 -15.80 4.35
N ASP A 413 16.69 -14.70 4.98
CA ASP A 413 16.36 -14.57 6.39
C ASP A 413 14.89 -14.15 6.60
N SER A 414 13.97 -14.85 5.97
CA SER A 414 12.53 -14.53 5.98
C SER A 414 11.93 -14.54 7.39
N VAL A 415 11.21 -13.49 7.76
CA VAL A 415 10.43 -13.40 9.00
C VAL A 415 8.92 -13.28 8.76
N GLY A 416 8.49 -13.44 7.52
CA GLY A 416 7.11 -13.40 7.07
C GLY A 416 7.03 -13.17 5.58
N LEU A 417 5.83 -13.22 5.03
CA LEU A 417 5.57 -13.00 3.62
C LEU A 417 4.57 -11.86 3.41
N GLY A 418 4.81 -11.08 2.34
CA GLY A 418 3.83 -10.20 1.73
C GLY A 418 3.26 -10.84 0.47
N SER A 419 2.09 -10.40 0.02
CA SER A 419 1.47 -10.94 -1.21
C SER A 419 0.43 -9.99 -1.83
N TYR A 420 0.22 -8.82 -1.25
CA TYR A 420 -0.69 -7.82 -1.78
C TYR A 420 -0.08 -7.07 -2.97
N ASN A 421 -0.90 -6.37 -3.75
CA ASN A 421 -0.40 -5.53 -4.83
C ASN A 421 0.59 -4.48 -4.29
N MET A 422 1.56 -4.12 -5.10
CA MET A 422 2.31 -2.89 -4.91
C MET A 422 1.33 -1.75 -5.21
N ASP A 423 0.80 -1.16 -4.12
CA ASP A 423 -0.35 -0.27 -4.12
C ASP A 423 0.04 1.09 -3.53
N SER A 424 0.16 2.07 -4.38
CA SER A 424 0.29 3.47 -4.01
C SER A 424 -0.95 4.22 -4.44
N HIS A 425 -1.54 4.98 -3.52
CA HIS A 425 -2.63 5.89 -3.84
C HIS A 425 -2.11 7.15 -4.53
N ASN A 426 -3.02 7.92 -5.15
CA ASN A 426 -2.68 9.21 -5.72
C ASN A 426 -1.92 10.09 -4.71
N VAL A 427 -0.91 10.77 -5.21
CA VAL A 427 -0.03 11.62 -4.41
C VAL A 427 -0.37 13.09 -4.60
N ARG A 428 -0.54 13.55 -5.84
CA ARG A 428 -0.81 14.96 -6.15
C ARG A 428 -1.76 15.13 -7.33
N ARG A 429 -2.24 16.38 -7.52
CA ARG A 429 -2.91 16.84 -8.73
C ARG A 429 -2.02 17.82 -9.48
N TYR A 430 -1.93 17.66 -10.78
CA TYR A 430 -1.10 18.47 -11.65
C TYR A 430 -1.91 19.00 -12.85
N ILE A 431 -1.34 19.92 -13.63
CA ILE A 431 -1.93 20.46 -14.85
C ILE A 431 -1.31 19.74 -16.05
N THR A 432 -2.14 19.13 -16.90
CA THR A 432 -1.72 18.50 -18.15
C THR A 432 -1.22 19.52 -19.18
N ALA A 433 -0.56 19.08 -20.23
CA ALA A 433 -0.12 19.95 -21.32
C ALA A 433 -1.30 20.68 -22.02
N ASP A 434 -2.49 20.08 -21.99
CA ASP A 434 -3.71 20.66 -22.54
C ASP A 434 -4.43 21.60 -21.54
N GLY A 435 -3.85 21.86 -20.36
CA GLY A 435 -4.36 22.82 -19.38
C GLY A 435 -5.44 22.27 -18.44
N PHE A 436 -5.62 20.96 -18.31
CA PHE A 436 -6.63 20.34 -17.45
C PHE A 436 -6.01 19.64 -16.24
N VAL A 437 -6.81 19.42 -15.19
CA VAL A 437 -6.38 18.70 -13.98
C VAL A 437 -6.22 17.21 -14.24
N GLN A 438 -5.16 16.61 -13.68
CA GLN A 438 -5.04 15.15 -13.57
C GLN A 438 -4.36 14.75 -12.26
N ASN A 439 -4.62 13.53 -11.81
CA ASN A 439 -3.96 12.90 -10.65
C ASN A 439 -2.69 12.16 -11.06
N GLU A 440 -1.75 12.05 -10.13
CA GLU A 440 -0.48 11.32 -10.29
C GLU A 440 -0.20 10.50 -9.04
N GLY A 441 0.40 9.31 -9.20
CA GLY A 441 0.94 8.47 -8.13
C GLY A 441 0.16 7.21 -7.83
N ASP A 442 -1.02 6.98 -8.46
CA ASP A 442 -1.75 5.73 -8.32
C ASP A 442 -1.04 4.60 -9.06
N VAL A 443 -0.56 3.61 -8.30
CA VAL A 443 0.09 2.41 -8.80
C VAL A 443 -0.59 1.20 -8.18
N GLN A 444 -1.07 0.26 -8.99
CA GLN A 444 -1.71 -0.97 -8.52
C GLN A 444 -1.18 -2.16 -9.33
N VAL A 445 -0.01 -2.65 -8.96
CA VAL A 445 0.68 -3.70 -9.72
C VAL A 445 0.87 -4.95 -8.86
N SER A 446 0.40 -6.09 -9.36
CA SER A 446 0.54 -7.37 -8.66
C SER A 446 2.02 -7.78 -8.55
N PRO A 447 2.46 -8.30 -7.39
CA PRO A 447 3.78 -8.92 -7.24
C PRO A 447 3.88 -10.28 -7.95
N GLY A 448 2.79 -10.78 -8.52
CA GLY A 448 2.73 -12.12 -9.14
C GLY A 448 2.77 -13.26 -8.13
N GLY A 449 2.34 -13.03 -6.90
CA GLY A 449 2.28 -14.00 -5.79
C GLY A 449 3.05 -13.56 -4.55
N ALA A 450 3.12 -14.42 -3.55
CA ALA A 450 3.79 -14.12 -2.28
C ALA A 450 5.31 -13.96 -2.44
N TYR A 451 5.90 -13.13 -1.57
CA TYR A 451 7.35 -12.87 -1.51
C TYR A 451 7.83 -12.82 -0.05
N LEU A 452 9.12 -13.03 0.16
CA LEU A 452 9.74 -13.11 1.47
C LEU A 452 10.14 -11.73 1.99
N ILE A 453 9.94 -11.48 3.30
CA ILE A 453 10.36 -10.26 3.99
C ILE A 453 11.56 -10.59 4.88
N SER A 454 12.69 -9.90 4.66
CA SER A 454 13.95 -10.13 5.38
C SER A 454 13.86 -9.68 6.84
N TYR A 455 14.46 -10.46 7.75
CA TYR A 455 14.67 -10.08 9.15
C TYR A 455 15.42 -8.76 9.28
N LYS A 456 16.43 -8.53 8.43
CA LYS A 456 17.23 -7.29 8.47
C LYS A 456 16.40 -6.05 8.13
N SER A 457 15.25 -6.19 7.50
CA SER A 457 14.37 -5.05 7.20
C SER A 457 13.57 -4.55 8.41
N VAL A 458 13.44 -5.33 9.47
CA VAL A 458 12.68 -4.97 10.68
C VAL A 458 13.55 -4.61 11.89
N ILE A 459 14.87 -4.53 11.71
CA ILE A 459 15.85 -4.11 12.72
C ILE A 459 16.76 -3.02 12.16
N PRO A 460 17.29 -2.10 13.00
CA PRO A 460 18.25 -1.09 12.57
C PRO A 460 19.53 -1.69 11.99
N ALA A 461 20.18 -0.95 11.11
CA ALA A 461 21.48 -1.32 10.54
C ALA A 461 22.54 -1.52 11.61
N ARG A 462 23.59 -2.32 11.28
CA ARG A 462 24.76 -2.46 12.13
C ARG A 462 25.40 -1.11 12.45
N GLY A 463 25.81 -0.92 13.72
CA GLY A 463 26.37 0.33 14.18
C GLY A 463 25.35 1.35 14.70
N GLN A 464 24.07 1.06 14.58
CA GLN A 464 22.98 1.82 15.19
C GLN A 464 22.50 1.15 16.49
N VAL A 465 21.25 1.42 16.90
CA VAL A 465 20.66 0.86 18.12
C VAL A 465 20.51 -0.66 18.02
N THR A 466 20.89 -1.39 19.08
CA THR A 466 21.04 -2.85 19.05
C THR A 466 19.86 -3.63 19.68
N ASN A 467 18.89 -2.93 20.27
CA ASN A 467 17.75 -3.53 20.98
C ASN A 467 16.40 -2.87 20.66
N LEU A 468 16.29 -2.32 19.46
CA LEU A 468 15.04 -1.79 18.90
C LEU A 468 14.67 -2.56 17.65
N SER A 469 13.40 -2.92 17.48
CA SER A 469 12.86 -3.45 16.23
C SER A 469 11.66 -2.62 15.75
N VAL A 470 11.40 -2.61 14.44
CA VAL A 470 10.47 -1.69 13.77
C VAL A 470 9.66 -2.46 12.70
N PRO A 471 8.63 -3.21 13.11
CA PRO A 471 7.86 -4.04 12.18
C PRO A 471 6.88 -3.27 11.27
N VAL A 472 6.50 -2.03 11.62
CA VAL A 472 5.55 -1.21 10.85
C VAL A 472 6.28 -0.24 9.93
N CYS A 473 7.07 0.67 10.49
CA CYS A 473 7.92 1.60 9.71
C CYS A 473 9.22 0.92 9.26
N LEU A 474 9.13 -0.32 8.77
CA LEU A 474 10.29 -1.16 8.41
C LEU A 474 11.08 -0.59 7.23
N SER A 475 12.25 -1.17 6.99
CA SER A 475 13.14 -0.78 5.89
C SER A 475 12.62 -1.30 4.56
N SER A 476 12.01 -0.38 3.79
CA SER A 476 11.48 -0.66 2.45
C SER A 476 11.45 0.60 1.59
N SER A 477 11.44 0.45 0.26
CA SER A 477 11.14 1.53 -0.67
C SER A 477 9.66 1.91 -0.59
N HIS A 478 9.31 3.11 -1.09
CA HIS A 478 7.92 3.56 -1.13
C HIS A 478 6.99 2.55 -1.80
N ILE A 479 7.35 2.04 -2.98
CA ILE A 479 6.46 1.14 -3.72
C ILE A 479 6.37 -0.25 -3.10
N ALA A 480 7.47 -0.80 -2.56
CA ALA A 480 7.43 -2.06 -1.82
C ALA A 480 6.61 -1.95 -0.54
N TYR A 481 6.70 -0.81 0.16
CA TYR A 481 5.86 -0.52 1.31
C TYR A 481 4.37 -0.58 0.98
N GLY A 482 3.98 -0.13 -0.21
CA GLY A 482 2.61 -0.25 -0.73
C GLY A 482 2.05 -1.67 -0.70
N SER A 483 2.90 -2.69 -0.82
CA SER A 483 2.53 -4.11 -0.71
C SER A 483 2.63 -4.67 0.71
N ILE A 484 3.56 -4.13 1.53
CA ILE A 484 3.85 -4.64 2.89
C ILE A 484 2.87 -4.09 3.92
N ARG A 485 2.41 -2.85 3.76
CA ARG A 485 1.60 -2.08 4.73
C ARG A 485 0.21 -2.65 5.04
N MET A 486 0.02 -3.93 4.82
CA MET A 486 -1.24 -4.63 5.08
C MET A 486 -1.29 -5.10 6.54
N GLU A 487 -2.43 -4.89 7.21
CA GLU A 487 -2.60 -5.20 8.63
C GLU A 487 -2.24 -6.65 9.02
N PRO A 488 -2.58 -7.69 8.20
CA PRO A 488 -2.10 -9.05 8.49
C PRO A 488 -0.58 -9.17 8.45
N VAL A 489 0.09 -8.46 7.54
CA VAL A 489 1.56 -8.47 7.43
C VAL A 489 2.18 -7.77 8.64
N PHE A 490 1.60 -6.67 9.10
CA PHE A 490 2.04 -6.01 10.33
C PHE A 490 1.92 -6.93 11.56
N MET A 491 0.83 -7.70 11.70
CA MET A 491 0.71 -8.70 12.77
C MET A 491 1.80 -9.79 12.68
N ILE A 492 2.08 -10.30 11.46
CA ILE A 492 3.14 -11.27 11.20
C ILE A 492 4.50 -10.71 11.65
N LEU A 493 4.85 -9.50 11.23
CA LEU A 493 6.12 -8.86 11.57
C LEU A 493 6.21 -8.49 13.05
N GLY A 494 5.08 -8.11 13.67
CA GLY A 494 4.97 -7.88 15.10
C GLY A 494 5.31 -9.14 15.91
N GLN A 495 4.72 -10.28 15.56
CA GLN A 495 5.05 -11.58 16.17
C GLN A 495 6.53 -11.94 15.97
N SER A 496 7.05 -11.73 14.77
CA SER A 496 8.42 -12.11 14.43
C SER A 496 9.46 -11.28 15.18
N THR A 497 9.24 -9.95 15.27
CA THR A 497 10.12 -9.04 16.04
C THR A 497 10.06 -9.32 17.54
N ALA A 498 8.89 -9.68 18.08
CA ALA A 498 8.73 -10.09 19.47
C ALA A 498 9.52 -11.38 19.78
N THR A 499 9.45 -12.36 18.88
CA THR A 499 10.23 -13.61 19.01
C THR A 499 11.74 -13.32 19.00
N ALA A 500 12.19 -12.46 18.07
CA ALA A 500 13.60 -12.03 18.02
C ALA A 500 14.02 -11.29 19.30
N ALA A 501 13.18 -10.39 19.82
CA ALA A 501 13.45 -9.65 21.06
C ALA A 501 13.65 -10.60 22.25
N VAL A 502 12.78 -11.61 22.40
CA VAL A 502 12.89 -12.62 23.46
C VAL A 502 14.16 -13.47 23.30
N GLN A 503 14.50 -13.87 22.08
CA GLN A 503 15.74 -14.62 21.83
C GLN A 503 16.99 -13.78 22.11
N ALA A 504 16.97 -12.48 21.76
CA ALA A 504 18.05 -11.56 22.07
C ALA A 504 18.27 -11.42 23.58
N ILE A 505 17.19 -11.36 24.38
CA ILE A 505 17.27 -11.34 25.84
C ILE A 505 17.91 -12.64 26.37
N ARG A 506 17.40 -13.80 25.93
CA ARG A 506 17.88 -15.13 26.37
C ARG A 506 19.34 -15.37 26.01
N ALA A 507 19.76 -14.93 24.84
CA ALA A 507 21.13 -15.08 24.36
C ALA A 507 22.08 -13.96 24.83
N ASN A 508 21.57 -12.90 25.44
CA ASN A 508 22.29 -11.66 25.74
C ASN A 508 23.05 -11.11 24.52
N LYS A 509 22.36 -11.01 23.39
CA LYS A 509 22.93 -10.55 22.10
C LYS A 509 22.21 -9.30 21.58
N ALA A 510 22.88 -8.58 20.70
CA ALA A 510 22.23 -7.61 19.84
C ALA A 510 21.25 -8.30 18.87
N LEU A 511 20.19 -7.61 18.45
CA LEU A 511 19.26 -8.13 17.44
C LEU A 511 19.98 -8.47 16.13
N GLN A 512 20.97 -7.67 15.73
CA GLN A 512 21.79 -7.88 14.54
C GLN A 512 22.69 -9.12 14.60
N ASP A 513 22.91 -9.70 15.79
CA ASP A 513 23.79 -10.84 16.02
C ASP A 513 23.03 -12.14 16.33
N LEU A 514 21.70 -12.11 16.21
CA LEU A 514 20.88 -13.31 16.40
C LEU A 514 21.13 -14.34 15.27
N PRO A 515 21.36 -15.61 15.60
CA PRO A 515 21.38 -16.68 14.61
C PRO A 515 20.00 -16.87 14.00
N TYR A 516 19.83 -16.58 12.72
CA TYR A 516 18.53 -16.69 12.04
C TYR A 516 17.91 -18.09 12.12
N ALA A 517 18.73 -19.15 12.11
CA ALA A 517 18.23 -20.53 12.19
C ALA A 517 17.37 -20.76 13.45
N ALA A 518 17.79 -20.26 14.60
CA ALA A 518 17.03 -20.39 15.85
C ALA A 518 15.76 -19.54 15.84
N LEU A 519 15.81 -18.34 15.23
CA LEU A 519 14.64 -17.49 15.05
C LEU A 519 13.61 -18.18 14.15
N ARG A 520 14.06 -18.70 13.01
CA ARG A 520 13.20 -19.42 12.05
C ARG A 520 12.52 -20.65 12.70
N GLU A 521 13.29 -21.44 13.43
CA GLU A 521 12.76 -22.62 14.13
C GLU A 521 11.59 -22.25 15.07
N GLN A 522 11.78 -21.21 15.88
CA GLN A 522 10.74 -20.76 16.81
C GLN A 522 9.53 -20.20 16.06
N LEU A 523 9.73 -19.40 15.01
CA LEU A 523 8.63 -18.82 14.24
C LEU A 523 7.77 -19.90 13.55
N VAL A 524 8.42 -20.92 12.97
CA VAL A 524 7.71 -22.07 12.37
C VAL A 524 6.93 -22.84 13.44
N LYS A 525 7.55 -23.09 14.61
CA LYS A 525 6.88 -23.73 15.75
C LYS A 525 5.64 -22.96 16.21
N ASP A 526 5.69 -21.63 16.15
CA ASP A 526 4.59 -20.74 16.53
C ASP A 526 3.59 -20.48 15.36
N GLY A 527 3.67 -21.30 14.29
CA GLY A 527 2.71 -21.31 13.20
C GLY A 527 2.92 -20.24 12.11
N GLN A 528 4.07 -19.56 12.09
CA GLN A 528 4.39 -18.61 11.01
C GLN A 528 4.72 -19.34 9.71
N VAL A 529 4.34 -18.73 8.58
CA VAL A 529 4.73 -19.17 7.25
C VAL A 529 5.95 -18.37 6.81
N LEU A 530 7.04 -19.06 6.50
CA LEU A 530 8.34 -18.43 6.17
C LEU A 530 8.88 -18.86 4.80
N ASP A 531 8.22 -19.79 4.13
CA ASP A 531 8.62 -20.30 2.82
C ASP A 531 7.60 -19.91 1.76
N LEU A 532 8.08 -19.75 0.54
CA LEU A 532 7.20 -19.49 -0.61
C LEU A 532 6.24 -20.67 -0.82
N PRO A 533 4.97 -20.41 -1.14
CA PRO A 533 4.02 -21.44 -1.55
C PRO A 533 4.57 -22.29 -2.70
N PRO A 534 4.18 -23.58 -2.79
CA PRO A 534 4.58 -24.44 -3.88
C PRO A 534 4.27 -23.84 -5.25
N GLY A 535 5.23 -23.92 -6.17
CA GLY A 535 5.13 -23.35 -7.52
C GLY A 535 5.68 -21.95 -7.68
N LEU A 536 5.79 -21.17 -6.60
CA LEU A 536 6.46 -19.86 -6.65
C LEU A 536 7.98 -20.04 -6.57
N LYS A 537 8.71 -19.42 -7.50
CA LYS A 537 10.16 -19.49 -7.61
C LYS A 537 10.74 -18.09 -7.74
N LYS A 538 12.07 -17.99 -7.59
CA LYS A 538 12.82 -16.80 -8.01
C LYS A 538 12.48 -16.52 -9.48
N GLN A 539 12.17 -15.25 -9.79
CA GLN A 539 11.93 -14.80 -11.16
C GLN A 539 13.21 -14.19 -11.74
N GLU A 540 13.44 -14.42 -13.01
CA GLU A 540 14.50 -13.74 -13.74
C GLU A 540 13.94 -12.41 -14.27
N LEU A 541 14.53 -11.29 -13.84
CA LEU A 541 14.22 -9.99 -14.42
C LEU A 541 14.88 -9.90 -15.79
N ILE A 542 14.09 -9.89 -16.83
CA ILE A 542 14.57 -9.73 -18.21
C ILE A 542 14.43 -8.25 -18.56
N THR A 543 15.52 -7.50 -18.50
CA THR A 543 15.54 -6.08 -18.91
C THR A 543 15.95 -5.95 -20.37
N LYS A 544 15.57 -4.84 -21.01
CA LYS A 544 16.08 -4.52 -22.38
C LYS A 544 17.61 -4.60 -22.44
N ALA A 545 18.30 -4.11 -21.40
CA ALA A 545 19.76 -4.11 -21.31
C ALA A 545 20.38 -5.51 -21.14
N SER A 546 19.63 -6.49 -20.61
CA SER A 546 20.10 -7.88 -20.46
C SER A 546 19.99 -8.70 -21.75
N LEU A 547 19.30 -8.18 -22.75
CA LEU A 547 19.07 -8.83 -24.02
C LEU A 547 20.05 -8.31 -25.10
N LYS A 548 20.39 -9.16 -26.04
CA LYS A 548 21.29 -8.80 -27.19
C LYS A 548 20.50 -8.06 -28.27
N GLY A 549 21.19 -7.25 -29.06
CA GLY A 549 20.61 -6.49 -30.17
C GLY A 549 19.81 -5.27 -29.73
N LEU A 550 18.96 -4.76 -30.61
CA LEU A 550 18.05 -3.66 -30.30
C LEU A 550 16.74 -4.25 -29.78
N VAL A 551 16.33 -3.82 -28.60
CA VAL A 551 15.09 -4.29 -27.96
C VAL A 551 14.19 -3.09 -27.65
N LEU A 552 12.96 -3.16 -28.12
CA LEU A 552 11.86 -2.25 -27.78
C LEU A 552 10.86 -2.99 -26.91
N ASP A 553 10.46 -2.37 -25.83
CA ASP A 553 9.45 -2.88 -24.90
C ASP A 553 8.03 -2.47 -25.35
N ASP A 554 6.99 -3.03 -24.76
CA ASP A 554 5.61 -2.61 -25.03
C ASP A 554 5.39 -1.13 -24.71
N SER A 555 6.10 -0.60 -23.71
CA SER A 555 6.09 0.82 -23.34
C SER A 555 6.69 1.75 -24.40
N ASP A 556 7.48 1.23 -25.34
CA ASP A 556 8.05 2.00 -26.46
C ASP A 556 7.09 2.04 -27.68
N ALA A 557 5.96 1.34 -27.63
CA ALA A 557 5.02 1.23 -28.73
C ALA A 557 4.00 2.38 -28.79
N LYS A 558 3.52 2.67 -30.00
CA LYS A 558 2.33 3.52 -30.22
C LYS A 558 1.09 2.66 -30.15
N LEU A 559 0.17 2.97 -29.23
CA LEU A 559 -1.06 2.23 -29.01
C LEU A 559 -2.25 2.88 -29.73
N SER A 560 -3.11 2.05 -30.31
CA SER A 560 -4.47 2.41 -30.74
C SER A 560 -5.46 1.54 -29.97
N GLY A 561 -6.52 2.17 -29.42
CA GLY A 561 -7.44 1.53 -28.50
C GLY A 561 -6.84 1.33 -27.09
N THR A 562 -7.66 0.79 -26.17
CA THR A 562 -7.25 0.59 -24.77
C THR A 562 -6.65 -0.79 -24.58
N TRP A 563 -5.38 -0.84 -24.18
CA TRP A 563 -4.66 -2.05 -23.81
C TRP A 563 -4.52 -2.15 -22.28
N THR A 564 -4.54 -3.35 -21.75
CA THR A 564 -4.41 -3.61 -20.33
C THR A 564 -3.02 -4.17 -20.01
N SER A 565 -2.30 -3.57 -19.06
CA SER A 565 -1.03 -4.10 -18.56
C SER A 565 -1.26 -5.29 -17.63
N SER A 566 -0.35 -6.26 -17.65
CA SER A 566 -0.39 -7.45 -16.82
C SER A 566 1.01 -7.97 -16.49
N THR A 567 1.14 -8.58 -15.30
CA THR A 567 2.35 -9.25 -14.82
C THR A 567 2.08 -10.72 -14.45
N SER A 568 0.92 -11.25 -14.83
CA SER A 568 0.47 -12.59 -14.42
C SER A 568 1.25 -13.74 -15.05
N SER A 569 2.07 -13.48 -16.08
CA SER A 569 2.94 -14.47 -16.72
C SER A 569 4.29 -14.58 -16.03
N ALA A 570 4.89 -15.78 -16.09
CA ALA A 570 6.18 -16.06 -15.45
C ALA A 570 7.39 -15.43 -16.15
N LYS A 571 7.28 -15.04 -17.41
CA LYS A 571 8.35 -14.42 -18.19
C LYS A 571 7.80 -13.27 -19.03
N TYR A 572 8.46 -12.13 -18.95
CA TYR A 572 8.24 -10.95 -19.78
C TYR A 572 9.48 -10.04 -19.73
N VAL A 573 9.59 -9.12 -20.67
CA VAL A 573 10.62 -8.08 -20.72
C VAL A 573 10.12 -6.87 -19.91
N GLY A 574 11.01 -6.19 -19.20
CA GLY A 574 10.65 -4.97 -18.47
C GLY A 574 9.74 -5.21 -17.27
N THR A 575 8.67 -4.44 -17.17
CA THR A 575 7.79 -4.38 -16.00
C THR A 575 6.50 -5.18 -16.11
N GLY A 576 6.19 -5.69 -17.31
CA GLY A 576 4.96 -6.41 -17.59
C GLY A 576 4.78 -6.61 -19.08
N TYR A 577 3.58 -6.94 -19.50
CA TYR A 577 3.17 -7.09 -20.91
C TYR A 577 1.75 -6.54 -21.10
N LEU A 578 1.38 -6.20 -22.33
CA LEU A 578 0.05 -5.70 -22.67
C LEU A 578 -0.86 -6.81 -23.20
N HIS A 579 -2.18 -6.69 -22.96
CA HIS A 579 -3.20 -7.51 -23.61
C HIS A 579 -4.42 -6.69 -24.00
N ASP A 580 -5.16 -7.15 -25.02
CA ASP A 580 -6.33 -6.47 -25.59
C ASP A 580 -7.63 -6.64 -24.78
N GLY A 581 -7.61 -7.45 -23.70
CA GLY A 581 -8.79 -7.79 -22.89
C GLY A 581 -9.77 -8.74 -23.56
N ASP A 582 -9.46 -9.27 -24.75
CA ASP A 582 -10.35 -10.09 -25.59
C ASP A 582 -11.64 -9.36 -26.02
N VAL A 583 -11.58 -8.04 -26.12
CA VAL A 583 -12.71 -7.16 -26.46
C VAL A 583 -12.35 -6.20 -27.59
N GLU A 584 -13.35 -5.56 -28.20
CA GLU A 584 -13.18 -4.53 -29.24
C GLU A 584 -12.33 -5.03 -30.42
N LYS A 585 -12.65 -6.22 -30.93
CA LYS A 585 -11.94 -6.86 -32.04
C LYS A 585 -11.89 -5.96 -33.29
N GLY A 586 -10.67 -5.79 -33.81
CA GLY A 586 -10.40 -4.89 -34.95
C GLY A 586 -10.24 -3.42 -34.60
N GLN A 587 -10.42 -3.01 -33.32
CA GLN A 587 -10.29 -1.62 -32.90
C GLN A 587 -8.96 -1.33 -32.18
N LYS A 588 -8.20 -2.39 -31.82
CA LYS A 588 -6.96 -2.25 -31.07
C LYS A 588 -5.77 -2.67 -31.93
N SER A 589 -4.72 -1.85 -31.90
CA SER A 589 -3.43 -2.18 -32.49
C SER A 589 -2.28 -1.56 -31.68
N LEU A 590 -1.11 -2.17 -31.84
CA LEU A 590 0.14 -1.71 -31.24
C LEU A 590 1.19 -1.64 -32.35
N ARG A 591 2.01 -0.57 -32.38
CA ARG A 591 2.98 -0.32 -33.44
C ARG A 591 4.31 0.11 -32.86
N TRP A 592 5.39 -0.60 -33.26
CA TRP A 592 6.76 -0.18 -33.05
C TRP A 592 7.37 0.37 -34.35
N GLU A 593 8.24 1.35 -34.18
CA GLU A 593 9.08 1.91 -35.27
C GLU A 593 10.52 1.84 -34.81
N LEU A 594 11.38 1.22 -35.59
CA LEU A 594 12.80 1.12 -35.31
C LEU A 594 13.62 1.36 -36.57
N THR A 595 14.91 1.65 -36.37
CA THR A 595 15.88 1.91 -37.46
C THR A 595 17.00 0.90 -37.31
N ALA A 596 17.37 0.26 -38.42
CA ALA A 596 18.49 -0.66 -38.45
C ALA A 596 19.81 0.07 -38.13
N VAL A 597 20.58 -0.44 -37.22
CA VAL A 597 21.85 0.17 -36.76
C VAL A 597 23.07 -0.39 -37.47
N ALA A 598 22.92 -1.45 -38.28
CA ALA A 598 23.98 -2.09 -39.03
C ALA A 598 23.44 -2.73 -40.29
N THR A 599 24.33 -2.88 -41.31
CA THR A 599 24.02 -3.61 -42.54
C THR A 599 24.25 -5.10 -42.38
N GLY A 600 23.37 -5.94 -42.94
CA GLY A 600 23.46 -7.40 -42.94
C GLY A 600 22.12 -8.07 -42.61
N ASP A 601 22.16 -9.38 -42.40
CA ASP A 601 21.00 -10.16 -42.07
C ASP A 601 20.66 -9.98 -40.56
N HIS A 602 19.40 -9.65 -40.29
CA HIS A 602 18.89 -9.46 -38.93
C HIS A 602 17.64 -10.27 -38.74
N GLU A 603 17.56 -11.00 -37.63
CA GLU A 603 16.35 -11.68 -37.20
C GLU A 603 15.50 -10.72 -36.36
N LEU A 604 14.23 -10.57 -36.76
CA LEU A 604 13.22 -9.82 -36.04
C LEU A 604 12.39 -10.80 -35.18
N ARG A 605 12.21 -10.51 -33.89
CA ARG A 605 11.54 -11.39 -32.92
C ARG A 605 10.49 -10.65 -32.15
N LEU A 606 9.38 -11.33 -31.82
CA LEU A 606 8.31 -10.84 -30.97
C LEU A 606 8.26 -11.63 -29.67
N ALA A 607 8.23 -10.93 -28.53
CA ALA A 607 7.97 -11.51 -27.21
C ALA A 607 6.48 -11.52 -26.90
N TYR A 608 5.99 -12.63 -26.34
CA TYR A 608 4.66 -12.77 -25.78
C TYR A 608 4.59 -13.93 -24.79
N SER A 609 3.61 -13.92 -23.90
CA SER A 609 3.35 -15.05 -22.98
C SER A 609 2.26 -15.97 -23.52
N SER A 610 2.57 -17.27 -23.67
CA SER A 610 1.62 -18.27 -24.15
C SER A 610 0.67 -18.74 -23.06
N HIS A 611 -0.59 -18.97 -23.44
CA HIS A 611 -1.61 -19.58 -22.58
C HIS A 611 -2.77 -20.10 -23.44
N SER A 612 -3.59 -21.01 -22.90
CA SER A 612 -4.73 -21.60 -23.61
C SER A 612 -5.82 -20.59 -24.02
N ASN A 613 -5.96 -19.48 -23.32
CA ASN A 613 -6.91 -18.42 -23.66
C ASN A 613 -6.39 -17.35 -24.63
N ARG A 614 -5.13 -17.48 -25.13
CA ARG A 614 -4.56 -16.55 -26.11
C ARG A 614 -5.15 -16.84 -27.51
N ALA A 615 -5.05 -15.87 -28.39
CA ALA A 615 -5.44 -16.05 -29.78
C ALA A 615 -4.50 -16.99 -30.54
N SER A 616 -5.07 -17.84 -31.38
CA SER A 616 -4.30 -18.72 -32.27
C SER A 616 -3.95 -18.06 -33.62
N ASN A 617 -4.48 -16.86 -33.88
CA ASN A 617 -4.46 -16.20 -35.20
C ASN A 617 -4.15 -14.70 -35.10
N VAL A 618 -3.15 -14.29 -34.31
CA VAL A 618 -2.79 -12.89 -34.12
C VAL A 618 -2.15 -12.32 -35.41
N PRO A 619 -2.75 -11.30 -36.05
CA PRO A 619 -2.18 -10.67 -37.24
C PRO A 619 -1.00 -9.78 -36.87
N VAL A 620 0.13 -9.98 -37.53
CA VAL A 620 1.36 -9.18 -37.38
C VAL A 620 1.81 -8.72 -38.77
N THR A 621 1.94 -7.42 -38.96
CA THR A 621 2.45 -6.82 -40.19
C THR A 621 3.85 -6.27 -39.95
N VAL A 622 4.82 -6.71 -40.74
CA VAL A 622 6.18 -6.18 -40.76
C VAL A 622 6.40 -5.40 -42.05
N SER A 623 6.81 -4.15 -41.94
CA SER A 623 7.17 -3.30 -43.10
C SER A 623 8.64 -2.89 -43.00
N VAL A 624 9.42 -3.16 -44.04
CA VAL A 624 10.81 -2.70 -44.19
C VAL A 624 10.87 -1.74 -45.38
N ASN A 625 11.15 -0.47 -45.12
CA ASN A 625 11.16 0.60 -46.15
C ASN A 625 9.91 0.61 -47.04
N GLY A 626 8.75 0.26 -46.50
CA GLY A 626 7.47 0.20 -47.20
C GLY A 626 7.16 -1.14 -47.89
N SER A 627 8.09 -2.07 -47.93
CA SER A 627 7.83 -3.47 -48.34
C SER A 627 7.14 -4.20 -47.18
N VAL A 628 5.96 -4.73 -47.39
CA VAL A 628 5.09 -5.28 -46.36
C VAL A 628 5.06 -6.80 -46.40
N SER A 629 5.12 -7.42 -45.24
CA SER A 629 4.92 -8.86 -45.00
C SER A 629 3.91 -9.08 -43.90
N ASP A 630 2.87 -9.88 -44.13
CA ASP A 630 1.86 -10.21 -43.16
C ASP A 630 2.10 -11.63 -42.60
N LEU A 631 2.00 -11.77 -41.31
CA LEU A 631 2.24 -12.97 -40.53
C LEU A 631 1.05 -13.26 -39.61
N ILE A 632 0.84 -14.53 -39.28
CA ILE A 632 -0.13 -14.95 -38.28
C ILE A 632 0.62 -15.69 -37.16
N ILE A 633 0.50 -15.20 -35.94
CA ILE A 633 1.16 -15.76 -34.76
C ILE A 633 0.13 -16.51 -33.88
N ASN A 634 0.44 -17.76 -33.58
CA ASN A 634 -0.36 -18.56 -32.65
C ASN A 634 0.20 -18.42 -31.24
N GLN A 635 -0.43 -17.56 -30.43
CA GLN A 635 0.00 -17.29 -29.05
C GLN A 635 -0.46 -18.35 -28.04
N LYS A 636 -1.22 -19.38 -28.42
CA LYS A 636 -1.43 -20.58 -27.61
C LYS A 636 -0.17 -21.46 -27.53
N LYS A 637 0.75 -21.31 -28.49
CA LYS A 637 2.04 -22.02 -28.52
C LYS A 637 3.11 -21.22 -27.80
N GLN A 638 3.95 -21.94 -27.04
CA GLN A 638 5.10 -21.31 -26.39
C GLN A 638 6.09 -20.73 -27.43
N PRO A 639 6.60 -19.51 -27.23
CA PRO A 639 7.65 -18.94 -28.05
C PRO A 639 8.89 -19.84 -28.13
N SER A 640 9.46 -20.00 -29.33
CA SER A 640 10.50 -20.99 -29.60
C SER A 640 11.90 -20.62 -29.10
N GLN A 641 12.20 -19.32 -28.95
CA GLN A 641 13.49 -18.84 -28.45
C GLN A 641 13.37 -18.51 -26.97
N ASP A 642 14.04 -19.28 -26.11
CA ASP A 642 14.12 -19.16 -24.65
C ASP A 642 12.75 -19.12 -23.94
N GLY A 643 11.67 -19.54 -24.62
CA GLY A 643 10.30 -19.47 -24.12
C GLY A 643 9.80 -18.03 -23.96
N LEU A 644 10.44 -17.06 -24.64
CA LEU A 644 10.16 -15.63 -24.56
C LEU A 644 9.85 -15.04 -25.94
N PHE A 645 10.66 -15.36 -26.97
CA PHE A 645 10.54 -14.79 -28.31
C PHE A 645 10.11 -15.82 -29.35
N CYS A 646 9.33 -15.37 -30.33
CA CYS A 646 9.14 -16.08 -31.61
C CYS A 646 9.75 -15.24 -32.76
N SER A 647 10.26 -15.92 -33.78
CA SER A 647 10.78 -15.25 -34.98
C SER A 647 9.65 -14.70 -35.84
N LEU A 648 9.79 -13.46 -36.31
CA LEU A 648 8.97 -12.83 -37.34
C LEU A 648 9.65 -12.88 -38.72
N GLY A 649 10.87 -13.44 -38.81
CA GLY A 649 11.64 -13.59 -40.05
C GLY A 649 13.02 -12.97 -39.95
N THR A 650 13.83 -13.27 -40.98
CA THR A 650 15.15 -12.69 -41.18
C THR A 650 15.10 -11.72 -42.38
N TYR A 651 15.64 -10.53 -42.18
CA TYR A 651 15.61 -9.44 -43.16
C TYR A 651 17.03 -8.98 -43.42
N ASN A 652 17.40 -8.85 -44.73
CA ASN A 652 18.64 -8.24 -45.11
C ASN A 652 18.48 -6.72 -45.07
N LEU A 653 19.10 -6.08 -44.09
CA LEU A 653 18.93 -4.66 -43.79
C LEU A 653 20.20 -3.88 -44.14
N LYS A 654 20.02 -2.62 -44.48
CA LYS A 654 21.09 -1.61 -44.53
C LYS A 654 20.97 -0.71 -43.31
N THR A 655 22.08 -0.11 -42.92
CA THR A 655 22.05 0.96 -41.90
C THR A 655 21.02 2.02 -42.30
N ASP A 656 20.23 2.49 -41.32
CA ASP A 656 19.13 3.47 -41.46
C ASP A 656 17.84 2.94 -42.13
N ASP A 657 17.76 1.66 -42.50
CA ASP A 657 16.49 1.08 -42.96
C ASP A 657 15.41 1.21 -41.86
N LYS A 658 14.22 1.65 -42.32
CA LYS A 658 13.06 1.83 -41.43
C LYS A 658 12.25 0.54 -41.35
N ILE A 659 12.06 0.06 -40.12
CA ILE A 659 11.27 -1.13 -39.86
C ILE A 659 10.04 -0.71 -38.97
N VAL A 660 8.89 -1.15 -39.41
CA VAL A 660 7.64 -0.94 -38.67
C VAL A 660 6.98 -2.30 -38.42
N VAL A 661 6.66 -2.57 -37.17
CA VAL A 661 5.91 -3.77 -36.78
C VAL A 661 4.59 -3.35 -36.18
N THR A 662 3.48 -3.87 -36.73
CA THR A 662 2.12 -3.61 -36.24
C THR A 662 1.48 -4.92 -35.85
N ILE A 663 0.89 -4.95 -34.67
CA ILE A 663 0.10 -6.06 -34.16
C ILE A 663 -1.33 -5.59 -33.97
N SER A 664 -2.31 -6.37 -34.44
CA SER A 664 -3.72 -6.05 -34.37
C SER A 664 -4.50 -7.16 -33.63
N ASN A 665 -5.62 -6.79 -33.02
CA ASN A 665 -6.58 -7.76 -32.49
C ASN A 665 -7.73 -8.07 -33.47
N LYS A 666 -7.58 -7.69 -34.75
CA LYS A 666 -8.61 -7.90 -35.75
C LYS A 666 -8.85 -9.39 -35.99
N ASP A 667 -10.12 -9.80 -35.94
CA ASP A 667 -10.59 -11.17 -36.23
C ASP A 667 -9.89 -12.28 -35.39
N THR A 668 -9.38 -11.93 -34.20
CA THR A 668 -8.70 -12.87 -33.32
C THR A 668 -9.64 -13.71 -32.46
N ASP A 669 -9.28 -14.98 -32.21
CA ASP A 669 -10.07 -16.02 -31.51
C ASP A 669 -9.76 -16.11 -29.99
N GLY A 670 -9.17 -15.06 -29.39
CA GLY A 670 -8.79 -15.02 -27.98
C GLY A 670 -8.00 -13.75 -27.65
N TYR A 671 -7.38 -13.73 -26.46
CA TYR A 671 -6.56 -12.61 -26.03
C TYR A 671 -5.33 -12.42 -26.92
N VAL A 672 -5.08 -11.19 -27.35
CA VAL A 672 -3.82 -10.79 -27.97
C VAL A 672 -2.89 -10.25 -26.88
N VAL A 673 -1.70 -10.84 -26.78
CA VAL A 673 -0.67 -10.45 -25.80
C VAL A 673 0.56 -9.94 -26.54
N VAL A 674 1.10 -8.83 -26.08
CA VAL A 674 2.28 -8.19 -26.65
C VAL A 674 3.21 -7.75 -25.52
N ASP A 675 4.51 -8.02 -25.69
CA ASP A 675 5.52 -7.74 -24.68
C ASP A 675 6.65 -6.89 -25.28
N ALA A 676 7.56 -7.48 -26.04
CA ALA A 676 8.69 -6.77 -26.60
C ALA A 676 9.00 -7.17 -28.04
N LEU A 677 9.72 -6.30 -28.75
CA LEU A 677 10.28 -6.53 -30.08
C LEU A 677 11.80 -6.54 -29.97
N GLN A 678 12.47 -7.51 -30.63
CA GLN A 678 13.93 -7.62 -30.67
C GLN A 678 14.40 -7.69 -32.12
N LEU A 679 15.38 -6.86 -32.46
CA LEU A 679 16.13 -6.95 -33.71
C LEU A 679 17.55 -7.42 -33.39
N LEU A 680 17.94 -8.59 -33.92
CA LEU A 680 19.19 -9.25 -33.59
C LEU A 680 19.97 -9.54 -34.87
N PRO A 681 21.25 -9.12 -35.01
CA PRO A 681 22.08 -9.52 -36.13
C PRO A 681 22.14 -11.05 -36.24
N SER A 682 21.84 -11.59 -37.43
CA SER A 682 22.02 -13.01 -37.69
C SER A 682 23.52 -13.33 -37.77
N LYS A 683 23.94 -14.44 -37.17
CA LYS A 683 25.35 -14.85 -37.16
C LYS A 683 25.83 -15.25 -38.52
#